data_38b09b9b393071db00b7e59195371ade
#
_entry.id   38b09b9b393071db00b7e59195371ade
#
_cell.length_a   1.000
_cell.length_b   1.000
_cell.length_c   1.000
_cell.angle_alpha   90.00
_cell.angle_beta   90.00
_cell.angle_gamma   90.00
#
_symmetry.space_group_name_H-M   'P 1'
#
loop_
_entity.id
_entity.type
_entity.pdbx_description
1 polymer ?
#
loop_
_entity_poly.entity_id
_entity_poly.type
_entity_poly.pdbx_seq_one_letter_code
_entity_poly.pdbx_strand_id
1 'polypeptide(L)'
;MKALLTRFVFAALLILPVVAPAFTLTSWQYNGLAVCTAFYVQQLTDCIPDGSGGAFIAWQDRRTFEWDIYVQHVNAFGMTLWAIDGVPVCTAAGNQYDPRLVLDGAGGVIVAWDDQRNGPDDIYAQRVSASGTIQWTLDGIPICTNAGDQYTPLIVSDGAGGAVLVWEDYVIPADIYAQRIDGSGNILWDPTGVSVCTATGYQVIPQAVSDGGGGVIVVWNDSRTGNKEAYGQRIDVTGAAVWPTNGIKISNGAIYDDVRVATDGSGGVLVAWSEWNAPGSRYMAMAHRVGATGTTQWGPYGVLQSVFNSNQNTPVIAPDGSGGAIVVWKDDRNGVDTDLYAQRVSSSGNIQWTGDGIAVCTAMGDQHNSRIVPDGSGGVVAVWEDDRYGGYSDLFTQRLSGNGATRWNVDGEAVCTADYHQMYPLIASDGTGSVIVAFQDARTGNNGDVYAQRIEGRFGYWGHPEPLAASATDVPADQGGKVRVNWFPSDRDVLNQQLISHYSVWRAASAAAVASAIEAGVPQVGLADVGEAFAGPAIREETTASGASAFWELVGTQDAVYLEGYSLTVPTGYDSSAAGPATHDFQVIAHALGSQYFNWPSNVVSGYSVDNLAPPPPLYLTAQRMGNDVQLKWNRVRVPDLKSYAVYRATSSGVSPVPVNFLSSSTDSLLTDTGAPLTTLYYIVTAKDVHENQSAASNEAFVSGATNVGNTPAITQLTVLQNYPNPFAGQTEFQVGLPAPSDVKVEIYDVAGRRVGGTVVHDASAGWQKIPFAGHNERGGALASGVYFYRVTANGSTVTRKMVIAR
;
A
#
# COMPACT_ATOMS: atom_id res chain seq x y z
N MET A 1 -37.43 52.47 27.73
CA MET A 1 -37.20 51.24 28.57
C MET A 1 -37.67 50.06 27.78
N LYS A 2 -36.81 49.42 27.05
CA LYS A 2 -37.06 48.12 26.37
C LYS A 2 -35.89 47.24 26.73
N ALA A 3 -36.15 46.15 27.45
CA ALA A 3 -35.16 45.14 27.84
C ALA A 3 -34.87 44.21 26.64
N LEU A 4 -33.60 44.10 26.29
CA LEU A 4 -33.09 43.14 25.34
C LEU A 4 -32.90 41.77 26.06
N LEU A 5 -33.67 40.78 25.68
CA LEU A 5 -33.44 39.36 26.03
C LEU A 5 -32.48 38.78 25.02
N THR A 6 -31.25 38.48 25.44
CA THR A 6 -30.28 37.73 24.65
C THR A 6 -30.55 36.23 24.89
N ARG A 7 -31.02 35.54 23.86
CA ARG A 7 -31.10 34.04 23.86
C ARG A 7 -29.74 33.45 23.49
N PHE A 8 -29.13 32.74 24.41
CA PHE A 8 -28.03 31.82 24.11
C PHE A 8 -28.60 30.56 23.46
N VAL A 9 -28.29 30.35 22.20
CA VAL A 9 -28.50 29.08 21.52
C VAL A 9 -27.29 28.20 21.78
N PHE A 10 -27.43 27.17 22.57
CA PHE A 10 -26.45 26.07 22.66
C PHE A 10 -26.60 25.24 21.40
N ALA A 11 -25.65 25.35 20.48
CA ALA A 11 -25.50 24.40 19.39
C ALA A 11 -24.85 23.13 19.97
N ALA A 12 -25.64 22.09 20.16
CA ALA A 12 -25.11 20.76 20.40
C ALA A 12 -24.46 20.26 19.11
N LEU A 13 -23.13 20.20 19.09
CA LEU A 13 -22.35 19.59 18.02
C LEU A 13 -22.59 18.08 18.11
N LEU A 14 -23.50 17.54 17.28
CA LEU A 14 -23.60 16.12 17.06
C LEU A 14 -22.33 15.68 16.29
N ILE A 15 -21.37 15.09 17.00
CA ILE A 15 -20.28 14.34 16.39
C ILE A 15 -20.91 13.03 15.89
N LEU A 16 -21.39 13.04 14.65
CA LEU A 16 -21.65 11.80 13.92
C LEU A 16 -20.30 11.10 13.74
N PRO A 17 -20.18 9.80 14.07
CA PRO A 17 -19.00 9.06 13.69
C PRO A 17 -18.89 9.13 12.16
N VAL A 18 -17.80 9.69 11.66
CA VAL A 18 -17.42 9.53 10.25
C VAL A 18 -17.14 8.04 10.11
N VAL A 19 -18.14 7.30 9.65
CA VAL A 19 -17.92 5.95 9.11
C VAL A 19 -17.06 6.19 7.88
N ALA A 20 -15.76 5.95 7.99
CA ALA A 20 -14.92 5.84 6.82
C ALA A 20 -15.61 4.85 5.86
N PRO A 21 -15.77 5.17 4.57
CA PRO A 21 -16.30 4.20 3.63
C PRO A 21 -15.46 2.93 3.77
N ALA A 22 -16.13 1.80 3.97
CA ALA A 22 -15.47 0.51 3.85
C ALA A 22 -14.96 0.46 2.39
N PHE A 23 -13.67 0.70 2.20
CA PHE A 23 -13.02 0.43 0.94
C PHE A 23 -13.08 -1.09 0.78
N THR A 24 -13.96 -1.57 -0.06
CA THR A 24 -13.80 -2.89 -0.66
C THR A 24 -12.56 -2.76 -1.53
N LEU A 25 -11.44 -3.29 -1.04
CA LEU A 25 -10.23 -3.42 -1.85
C LEU A 25 -10.61 -4.36 -3.00
N THR A 26 -10.77 -3.80 -4.21
CA THR A 26 -10.77 -4.60 -5.42
C THR A 26 -9.32 -5.02 -5.61
N SER A 27 -9.00 -6.25 -5.26
CA SER A 27 -7.69 -6.85 -5.52
C SER A 27 -7.58 -7.29 -6.98
N TRP A 28 -6.36 -7.51 -7.48
CA TRP A 28 -6.13 -8.14 -8.77
C TRP A 28 -6.86 -9.50 -8.83
N GLN A 29 -7.48 -9.79 -9.96
CA GLN A 29 -8.27 -11.01 -10.13
C GLN A 29 -7.55 -11.95 -11.10
N TYR A 30 -7.81 -13.24 -10.97
CA TYR A 30 -7.39 -14.20 -11.97
C TYR A 30 -7.94 -13.80 -13.36
N ASN A 31 -7.09 -13.82 -14.38
CA ASN A 31 -7.39 -13.34 -15.73
C ASN A 31 -7.67 -11.83 -15.87
N GLY A 32 -7.24 -11.03 -14.89
CA GLY A 32 -7.22 -9.57 -15.01
C GLY A 32 -8.38 -8.83 -14.37
N LEU A 33 -8.10 -7.60 -14.00
CA LEU A 33 -9.04 -6.60 -13.50
C LEU A 33 -9.70 -5.90 -14.68
N ALA A 34 -11.03 -5.77 -14.67
CA ALA A 34 -11.75 -4.94 -15.61
C ALA A 34 -11.44 -3.45 -15.35
N VAL A 35 -10.85 -2.77 -16.30
CA VAL A 35 -10.55 -1.33 -16.28
C VAL A 35 -11.72 -0.55 -16.88
N CYS A 36 -12.26 -1.04 -18.00
CA CYS A 36 -13.47 -0.54 -18.64
C CYS A 36 -14.23 -1.69 -19.31
N THR A 37 -15.52 -1.81 -19.00
CA THR A 37 -16.46 -2.74 -19.63
C THR A 37 -17.74 -2.02 -20.07
N ALA A 38 -17.61 -0.76 -20.44
CA ALA A 38 -18.70 0.04 -20.93
C ALA A 38 -19.27 -0.57 -22.23
N PHE A 39 -20.53 -0.25 -22.53
CA PHE A 39 -21.19 -0.81 -23.71
C PHE A 39 -20.48 -0.38 -25.00
N TYR A 40 -20.43 -1.25 -26.02
CA TYR A 40 -19.66 -1.16 -27.25
C TYR A 40 -18.14 -1.39 -27.08
N VAL A 41 -17.37 -1.01 -28.09
CA VAL A 41 -15.94 -1.32 -28.22
C VAL A 41 -15.08 -0.29 -27.51
N GLN A 42 -14.12 -0.74 -26.73
CA GLN A 42 -12.98 0.02 -26.23
C GLN A 42 -11.72 -0.50 -26.91
N GLN A 43 -10.94 0.38 -27.47
CA GLN A 43 -9.67 0.03 -28.11
C GLN A 43 -8.50 0.63 -27.32
N LEU A 44 -7.72 -0.24 -26.69
CA LEU A 44 -6.56 0.14 -25.90
C LEU A 44 -5.48 0.77 -26.77
N THR A 45 -4.90 1.88 -26.33
CA THR A 45 -3.90 2.62 -27.12
C THR A 45 -2.61 2.91 -26.36
N ASP A 46 -2.66 3.15 -25.04
CA ASP A 46 -1.46 3.43 -24.27
C ASP A 46 -1.56 2.99 -22.80
N CYS A 47 -0.39 2.65 -22.21
CA CYS A 47 -0.24 2.27 -20.81
C CYS A 47 1.14 2.70 -20.32
N ILE A 48 1.19 3.58 -19.30
CA ILE A 48 2.44 4.07 -18.72
C ILE A 48 2.46 3.88 -17.20
N PRO A 49 3.65 3.65 -16.58
CA PRO A 49 3.74 3.51 -15.14
C PRO A 49 3.43 4.83 -14.41
N ASP A 50 2.81 4.75 -13.22
CA ASP A 50 2.51 5.91 -12.37
C ASP A 50 3.68 6.32 -11.46
N GLY A 51 4.77 5.56 -11.46
CA GLY A 51 5.93 5.75 -10.56
C GLY A 51 5.73 5.21 -9.13
N SER A 52 4.59 4.57 -8.84
CA SER A 52 4.21 4.04 -7.52
C SER A 52 3.80 2.56 -7.59
N GLY A 53 4.10 1.88 -8.71
CA GLY A 53 3.75 0.49 -8.96
C GLY A 53 2.37 0.30 -9.59
N GLY A 54 1.66 1.37 -9.89
CA GLY A 54 0.42 1.42 -10.65
C GLY A 54 0.66 1.84 -12.11
N ALA A 55 -0.43 2.08 -12.85
CA ALA A 55 -0.38 2.52 -14.25
C ALA A 55 -1.53 3.46 -14.61
N PHE A 56 -1.26 4.38 -15.53
CA PHE A 56 -2.27 5.09 -16.30
C PHE A 56 -2.52 4.35 -17.61
N ILE A 57 -3.79 4.18 -17.96
CA ILE A 57 -4.23 3.42 -19.11
C ILE A 57 -5.18 4.29 -19.92
N ALA A 58 -4.91 4.46 -21.23
CA ALA A 58 -5.72 5.25 -22.15
C ALA A 58 -6.33 4.37 -23.24
N TRP A 59 -7.52 4.72 -23.65
CA TRP A 59 -8.23 4.05 -24.76
C TRP A 59 -9.14 5.02 -25.51
N GLN A 60 -9.43 4.67 -26.75
CA GLN A 60 -10.55 5.24 -27.48
C GLN A 60 -11.80 4.38 -27.26
N ASP A 61 -12.93 5.02 -27.04
CA ASP A 61 -14.16 4.42 -26.56
C ASP A 61 -15.36 4.79 -27.43
N ARG A 62 -16.14 3.80 -27.79
CA ARG A 62 -17.27 4.01 -28.68
C ARG A 62 -18.63 3.99 -27.98
N ARG A 63 -18.67 4.13 -26.65
CA ARG A 63 -19.93 4.08 -25.86
C ARG A 63 -20.98 5.11 -26.28
N THR A 64 -20.57 6.21 -26.92
CA THR A 64 -21.44 7.27 -27.44
C THR A 64 -21.77 7.15 -28.94
N PHE A 65 -21.32 6.09 -29.63
CA PHE A 65 -21.32 5.81 -31.08
C PHE A 65 -20.23 6.53 -31.88
N GLU A 66 -19.67 7.62 -31.40
CA GLU A 66 -18.44 8.24 -31.90
C GLU A 66 -17.27 7.72 -31.02
N TRP A 67 -16.05 7.86 -31.54
CA TRP A 67 -14.87 7.52 -30.74
C TRP A 67 -14.50 8.72 -29.87
N ASP A 68 -14.46 8.50 -28.56
CA ASP A 68 -14.07 9.47 -27.53
C ASP A 68 -12.81 9.00 -26.82
N ILE A 69 -12.13 9.89 -26.09
CA ILE A 69 -10.91 9.57 -25.34
C ILE A 69 -11.20 9.42 -23.84
N TYR A 70 -10.77 8.30 -23.28
CA TYR A 70 -10.88 7.98 -21.87
C TYR A 70 -9.54 7.56 -21.29
N VAL A 71 -9.35 7.81 -19.98
CA VAL A 71 -8.17 7.40 -19.22
C VAL A 71 -8.58 6.90 -17.82
N GLN A 72 -7.90 5.87 -17.32
CA GLN A 72 -8.04 5.37 -15.96
C GLN A 72 -6.68 5.29 -15.28
N HIS A 73 -6.67 5.47 -13.96
CA HIS A 73 -5.52 5.23 -13.09
C HIS A 73 -5.78 3.97 -12.26
N VAL A 74 -4.93 2.96 -12.40
CA VAL A 74 -4.95 1.72 -11.61
C VAL A 74 -3.73 1.72 -10.71
N ASN A 75 -3.90 1.55 -9.40
CA ASN A 75 -2.77 1.50 -8.48
C ASN A 75 -2.15 0.08 -8.40
N ALA A 76 -1.04 -0.05 -7.66
CA ALA A 76 -0.32 -1.32 -7.47
C ALA A 76 -1.20 -2.46 -6.91
N PHE A 77 -2.28 -2.12 -6.20
CA PHE A 77 -3.19 -3.07 -5.54
C PHE A 77 -4.42 -3.44 -6.38
N GLY A 78 -4.50 -3.02 -7.65
CA GLY A 78 -5.63 -3.32 -8.53
C GLY A 78 -6.88 -2.47 -8.26
N MET A 79 -6.74 -1.32 -7.62
CA MET A 79 -7.86 -0.38 -7.48
C MET A 79 -7.84 0.63 -8.62
N THR A 80 -8.97 0.82 -9.29
CA THR A 80 -9.20 1.97 -10.14
C THR A 80 -9.42 3.20 -9.26
N LEU A 81 -8.58 4.23 -9.45
CA LEU A 81 -8.58 5.40 -8.57
C LEU A 81 -9.50 6.51 -9.05
N TRP A 82 -9.91 6.48 -10.31
CA TRP A 82 -10.78 7.48 -10.93
C TRP A 82 -12.20 6.93 -11.13
N ALA A 83 -13.02 7.63 -11.91
CA ALA A 83 -14.39 7.24 -12.15
C ALA A 83 -14.49 5.82 -12.74
N ILE A 84 -15.57 5.10 -12.42
CA ILE A 84 -15.87 3.79 -13.02
C ILE A 84 -15.88 3.94 -14.54
N ASP A 85 -15.26 2.96 -15.24
CA ASP A 85 -15.08 2.97 -16.69
C ASP A 85 -14.32 4.20 -17.24
N GLY A 86 -13.49 4.83 -16.41
CA GLY A 86 -12.55 5.89 -16.80
C GLY A 86 -13.11 7.32 -16.77
N VAL A 87 -12.18 8.26 -16.82
CA VAL A 87 -12.48 9.70 -16.93
C VAL A 87 -12.54 10.06 -18.41
N PRO A 88 -13.62 10.72 -18.91
CA PRO A 88 -13.66 11.27 -20.24
C PRO A 88 -12.65 12.44 -20.37
N VAL A 89 -11.71 12.32 -21.27
CA VAL A 89 -10.71 13.34 -21.59
C VAL A 89 -11.21 14.26 -22.70
N CYS A 90 -11.83 13.68 -23.72
CA CYS A 90 -12.51 14.37 -24.79
C CYS A 90 -13.76 13.59 -25.21
N THR A 91 -14.88 14.30 -25.37
CA THR A 91 -16.16 13.82 -25.88
C THR A 91 -16.76 14.86 -26.85
N ALA A 92 -15.92 15.61 -27.56
CA ALA A 92 -16.34 16.56 -28.58
C ALA A 92 -17.00 15.84 -29.76
N ALA A 93 -17.88 16.52 -30.50
CA ALA A 93 -18.50 15.96 -31.69
C ALA A 93 -17.42 15.60 -32.72
N GLY A 94 -17.61 14.50 -33.44
CA GLY A 94 -16.62 13.89 -34.33
C GLY A 94 -15.82 12.81 -33.57
N ASN A 95 -14.99 12.09 -34.31
CA ASN A 95 -14.20 11.03 -33.68
C ASN A 95 -12.89 11.58 -33.15
N GLN A 96 -12.42 10.96 -32.06
CA GLN A 96 -11.09 11.15 -31.45
C GLN A 96 -10.38 9.79 -31.41
N TYR A 97 -9.12 9.76 -31.82
CA TYR A 97 -8.36 8.53 -32.00
C TYR A 97 -6.97 8.58 -31.33
N ASP A 98 -6.38 7.40 -31.16
CA ASP A 98 -4.98 7.15 -30.81
C ASP A 98 -4.43 7.96 -29.63
N PRO A 99 -5.11 8.01 -28.47
CA PRO A 99 -4.58 8.71 -27.29
C PRO A 99 -3.22 8.17 -26.86
N ARG A 100 -2.30 9.09 -26.51
CA ARG A 100 -0.98 8.82 -25.95
C ARG A 100 -0.78 9.57 -24.65
N LEU A 101 -0.05 8.96 -23.74
CA LEU A 101 0.12 9.44 -22.37
C LEU A 101 1.56 9.84 -22.06
N VAL A 102 1.72 10.86 -21.23
CA VAL A 102 2.96 11.14 -20.52
C VAL A 102 2.66 11.63 -19.11
N LEU A 103 3.55 11.35 -18.15
CA LEU A 103 3.41 11.87 -16.78
C LEU A 103 3.55 13.40 -16.77
N ASP A 104 2.68 14.09 -16.03
CA ASP A 104 2.69 15.55 -15.85
C ASP A 104 3.67 16.04 -14.77
N GLY A 105 4.44 15.13 -14.15
CA GLY A 105 5.38 15.43 -13.06
C GLY A 105 4.72 15.82 -11.73
N ALA A 106 3.38 15.82 -11.64
CA ALA A 106 2.61 16.16 -10.44
C ALA A 106 1.66 15.02 -10.02
N GLY A 107 1.89 13.80 -10.54
CA GLY A 107 1.11 12.59 -10.24
C GLY A 107 -0.12 12.40 -11.12
N GLY A 108 -0.30 13.23 -12.16
CA GLY A 108 -1.28 13.11 -13.22
C GLY A 108 -0.63 12.84 -14.58
N VAL A 109 -1.40 13.03 -15.66
CA VAL A 109 -0.96 12.77 -17.04
C VAL A 109 -1.33 13.92 -17.98
N ILE A 110 -0.54 14.06 -19.06
CA ILE A 110 -0.92 14.79 -20.26
C ILE A 110 -1.26 13.74 -21.32
N VAL A 111 -2.39 13.91 -21.98
CA VAL A 111 -2.93 13.04 -23.02
C VAL A 111 -2.93 13.81 -24.33
N ALA A 112 -2.48 13.22 -25.43
CA ALA A 112 -2.57 13.77 -26.77
C ALA A 112 -3.36 12.81 -27.68
N TRP A 113 -4.09 13.32 -28.68
CA TRP A 113 -4.91 12.51 -29.57
C TRP A 113 -5.15 13.19 -30.93
N ASP A 114 -5.60 12.40 -31.91
CA ASP A 114 -6.14 12.88 -33.20
C ASP A 114 -7.61 13.26 -33.03
N ASP A 115 -8.05 14.37 -33.60
CA ASP A 115 -9.37 14.92 -33.37
C ASP A 115 -10.06 15.40 -34.67
N GLN A 116 -11.19 14.84 -34.98
CA GLN A 116 -11.97 15.15 -36.16
C GLN A 116 -13.11 16.17 -35.96
N ARG A 117 -13.13 16.90 -34.83
CA ARG A 117 -14.21 17.85 -34.51
C ARG A 117 -14.37 18.96 -35.56
N ASN A 118 -13.32 19.28 -36.29
CA ASN A 118 -13.30 20.32 -37.32
C ASN A 118 -13.33 19.77 -38.77
N GLY A 119 -13.38 18.46 -38.94
CA GLY A 119 -13.37 17.75 -40.22
C GLY A 119 -12.08 16.99 -40.52
N PRO A 120 -10.94 17.67 -40.86
CA PRO A 120 -9.63 17.03 -40.89
C PRO A 120 -9.19 16.59 -39.50
N ASP A 121 -8.25 15.64 -39.43
CA ASP A 121 -7.62 15.24 -38.19
C ASP A 121 -6.64 16.33 -37.72
N ASP A 122 -6.87 16.86 -36.55
CA ASP A 122 -6.03 17.84 -35.86
C ASP A 122 -5.39 17.20 -34.64
N ILE A 123 -4.31 17.78 -34.09
CA ILE A 123 -3.71 17.32 -32.83
C ILE A 123 -4.19 18.14 -31.65
N TYR A 124 -4.78 17.47 -30.67
CA TYR A 124 -5.23 18.05 -29.41
C TYR A 124 -4.53 17.42 -28.22
N ALA A 125 -4.55 18.12 -27.08
CA ALA A 125 -4.05 17.59 -25.82
C ALA A 125 -4.85 18.08 -24.62
N GLN A 126 -4.83 17.31 -23.53
CA GLN A 126 -5.46 17.61 -22.24
C GLN A 126 -4.58 17.16 -21.10
N ARG A 127 -4.62 17.88 -19.98
CA ARG A 127 -3.99 17.46 -18.73
C ARG A 127 -5.04 16.98 -17.73
N VAL A 128 -4.80 15.80 -17.14
CA VAL A 128 -5.62 15.21 -16.08
C VAL A 128 -4.79 15.12 -14.82
N SER A 129 -5.30 15.68 -13.71
CA SER A 129 -4.58 15.68 -12.43
C SER A 129 -4.53 14.29 -11.78
N ALA A 130 -3.73 14.12 -10.73
CA ALA A 130 -3.67 12.91 -9.91
C ALA A 130 -5.04 12.44 -9.38
N SER A 131 -5.99 13.36 -9.18
CA SER A 131 -7.36 13.05 -8.74
C SER A 131 -8.34 12.74 -9.88
N GLY A 132 -7.88 12.67 -11.13
CA GLY A 132 -8.76 12.44 -12.30
C GLY A 132 -9.54 13.67 -12.75
N THR A 133 -9.08 14.88 -12.41
CA THR A 133 -9.77 16.13 -12.79
C THR A 133 -9.11 16.76 -13.99
N ILE A 134 -9.91 17.11 -15.00
CA ILE A 134 -9.50 17.85 -16.20
C ILE A 134 -8.93 19.22 -15.79
N GLN A 135 -7.77 19.60 -16.34
CA GLN A 135 -7.02 20.78 -15.90
C GLN A 135 -7.05 21.92 -16.91
N TRP A 136 -7.11 21.62 -18.21
CA TRP A 136 -7.18 22.64 -19.26
C TRP A 136 -8.62 22.85 -19.74
N THR A 137 -8.81 23.52 -20.85
CA THR A 137 -10.14 23.74 -21.45
C THR A 137 -10.85 22.40 -21.67
N LEU A 138 -12.15 22.37 -21.42
CA LEU A 138 -12.98 21.19 -21.70
C LEU A 138 -12.73 20.68 -23.13
N ASP A 139 -12.63 19.37 -23.27
CA ASP A 139 -12.30 18.66 -24.52
C ASP A 139 -10.93 19.02 -25.11
N GLY A 140 -10.01 19.56 -24.31
CA GLY A 140 -8.61 19.78 -24.65
C GLY A 140 -8.30 21.10 -25.35
N ILE A 141 -7.01 21.32 -25.54
CA ILE A 141 -6.43 22.47 -26.25
C ILE A 141 -5.88 22.03 -27.61
N PRO A 142 -6.00 22.86 -28.68
CA PRO A 142 -5.39 22.55 -29.97
C PRO A 142 -3.86 22.69 -29.89
N ILE A 143 -3.15 21.70 -30.40
CA ILE A 143 -1.69 21.69 -30.54
C ILE A 143 -1.27 22.03 -31.99
N CYS A 144 -1.95 21.41 -32.96
CA CYS A 144 -1.82 21.71 -34.38
C CYS A 144 -3.19 21.60 -35.03
N THR A 145 -3.57 22.64 -35.78
CA THR A 145 -4.80 22.70 -36.59
C THR A 145 -4.48 23.27 -37.94
N ASN A 146 -3.36 22.88 -38.53
CA ASN A 146 -2.96 23.28 -39.87
C ASN A 146 -3.92 22.68 -40.94
N ALA A 147 -3.91 23.26 -42.14
CA ALA A 147 -4.69 22.67 -43.20
C ALA A 147 -4.10 21.30 -43.61
N GLY A 148 -4.95 20.29 -43.71
CA GLY A 148 -4.59 18.90 -43.96
C GLY A 148 -4.82 18.05 -42.69
N ASP A 149 -4.55 16.77 -42.80
CA ASP A 149 -4.72 15.84 -41.69
C ASP A 149 -3.40 15.70 -40.92
N GLN A 150 -3.46 15.73 -39.61
CA GLN A 150 -2.35 15.43 -38.72
C GLN A 150 -2.67 14.15 -37.93
N TYR A 151 -1.81 13.14 -38.05
CA TYR A 151 -2.04 11.80 -37.52
C TYR A 151 -1.00 11.33 -36.51
N THR A 152 -1.34 10.27 -35.78
CA THR A 152 -0.45 9.46 -34.96
C THR A 152 0.38 10.27 -33.96
N PRO A 153 -0.25 11.05 -33.09
CA PRO A 153 0.51 11.84 -32.11
C PRO A 153 1.31 10.92 -31.21
N LEU A 154 2.56 11.29 -31.01
CA LEU A 154 3.42 10.75 -29.95
C LEU A 154 3.65 11.84 -28.93
N ILE A 155 3.85 11.47 -27.68
CA ILE A 155 4.10 12.41 -26.61
C ILE A 155 5.24 11.92 -25.71
N VAL A 156 6.18 12.80 -25.40
CA VAL A 156 7.27 12.51 -24.46
C VAL A 156 7.39 13.63 -23.42
N SER A 157 7.86 13.30 -22.22
CA SER A 157 8.05 14.30 -21.17
C SER A 157 9.16 15.29 -21.54
N ASP A 158 8.94 16.57 -21.29
CA ASP A 158 9.97 17.61 -21.38
C ASP A 158 10.83 17.71 -20.10
N GLY A 159 10.56 16.89 -19.09
CA GLY A 159 11.25 16.89 -17.79
C GLY A 159 10.89 18.08 -16.86
N ALA A 160 10.01 18.97 -17.28
CA ALA A 160 9.61 20.18 -16.54
C ALA A 160 8.09 20.24 -16.25
N GLY A 161 7.39 19.11 -16.43
CA GLY A 161 5.94 19.03 -16.24
C GLY A 161 5.12 19.39 -17.46
N GLY A 162 5.76 19.64 -18.60
CA GLY A 162 5.19 19.77 -19.93
C GLY A 162 5.52 18.55 -20.80
N ALA A 163 5.33 18.71 -22.11
CA ALA A 163 5.52 17.63 -23.07
C ALA A 163 6.06 18.13 -24.42
N VAL A 164 6.69 17.22 -25.17
CA VAL A 164 6.95 17.38 -26.60
C VAL A 164 6.07 16.39 -27.35
N LEU A 165 5.28 16.89 -28.27
CA LEU A 165 4.41 16.12 -29.15
C LEU A 165 5.06 16.01 -30.53
N VAL A 166 4.87 14.88 -31.22
CA VAL A 166 5.36 14.61 -32.57
C VAL A 166 4.20 14.01 -33.38
N TRP A 167 4.04 14.41 -34.64
CA TRP A 167 2.96 13.91 -35.50
C TRP A 167 3.36 13.82 -36.98
N GLU A 168 2.59 13.07 -37.73
CA GLU A 168 2.63 13.11 -39.19
C GLU A 168 1.73 14.23 -39.69
N ASP A 169 2.25 15.13 -40.52
CA ASP A 169 1.48 16.16 -41.26
C ASP A 169 1.25 15.69 -42.71
N TYR A 170 0.02 15.33 -43.03
CA TYR A 170 -0.30 14.66 -44.28
C TYR A 170 -0.63 15.66 -45.37
N VAL A 171 0.33 16.54 -45.67
CA VAL A 171 0.35 17.32 -46.93
C VAL A 171 1.20 16.54 -47.92
N ILE A 172 0.58 15.82 -48.86
CA ILE A 172 1.22 14.85 -49.76
C ILE A 172 2.46 15.40 -50.44
N PRO A 173 3.67 14.78 -50.24
CA PRO A 173 3.98 13.65 -49.32
C PRO A 173 3.95 14.01 -47.84
N ALA A 174 3.71 13.00 -46.96
CA ALA A 174 3.66 13.23 -45.55
C ALA A 174 5.04 13.59 -44.97
N ASP A 175 5.07 14.58 -44.09
CA ASP A 175 6.23 15.12 -43.36
C ASP A 175 6.08 14.90 -41.86
N ILE A 176 7.11 15.15 -41.05
CA ILE A 176 7.06 15.01 -39.61
C ILE A 176 7.31 16.36 -38.91
N TYR A 177 6.43 16.70 -37.97
CA TYR A 177 6.49 17.91 -37.16
C TYR A 177 6.48 17.61 -35.69
N ALA A 178 6.90 18.60 -34.90
CA ALA A 178 6.86 18.50 -33.43
C ALA A 178 6.47 19.84 -32.79
N GLN A 179 5.90 19.79 -31.59
CA GLN A 179 5.58 20.95 -30.76
C GLN A 179 5.89 20.68 -29.31
N ARG A 180 6.36 21.68 -28.59
CA ARG A 180 6.54 21.63 -27.13
C ARG A 180 5.50 22.47 -26.43
N ILE A 181 4.92 21.91 -25.37
CA ILE A 181 3.99 22.61 -24.47
C ILE A 181 4.49 22.59 -23.03
N ASP A 182 4.15 23.61 -22.26
CA ASP A 182 4.39 23.62 -20.81
C ASP A 182 3.25 22.92 -20.04
N GLY A 183 3.43 22.73 -18.72
CA GLY A 183 2.42 22.10 -17.85
C GLY A 183 1.11 22.89 -17.71
N SER A 184 1.05 24.14 -18.21
CA SER A 184 -0.16 24.96 -18.28
C SER A 184 -0.85 24.88 -19.65
N GLY A 185 -0.26 24.15 -20.62
CA GLY A 185 -0.76 23.99 -21.98
C GLY A 185 -0.36 25.12 -22.93
N ASN A 186 0.61 25.98 -22.56
CA ASN A 186 1.11 27.01 -23.48
C ASN A 186 2.06 26.40 -24.52
N ILE A 187 1.85 26.77 -25.78
CA ILE A 187 2.73 26.45 -26.91
C ILE A 187 4.07 27.17 -26.71
N LEU A 188 5.19 26.42 -26.82
CA LEU A 188 6.54 26.96 -26.53
C LEU A 188 7.40 27.13 -27.80
N TRP A 189 7.11 26.41 -28.87
CA TRP A 189 7.80 26.54 -30.16
C TRP A 189 6.96 27.34 -31.17
N ASP A 190 7.28 27.23 -32.47
CA ASP A 190 6.46 27.86 -33.49
C ASP A 190 5.00 27.39 -33.40
N PRO A 191 4.00 28.28 -33.47
CA PRO A 191 2.57 27.91 -33.37
C PRO A 191 2.10 26.83 -34.36
N THR A 192 2.78 26.69 -35.49
CA THR A 192 2.49 25.69 -36.54
C THR A 192 3.29 24.40 -36.37
N GLY A 193 4.10 24.30 -35.29
CA GLY A 193 5.05 23.23 -35.04
C GLY A 193 6.40 23.49 -35.76
N VAL A 194 7.43 22.79 -35.25
CA VAL A 194 8.75 22.81 -35.91
C VAL A 194 8.89 21.56 -36.79
N SER A 195 9.48 21.74 -37.97
CA SER A 195 9.72 20.60 -38.86
C SER A 195 10.83 19.70 -38.33
N VAL A 196 10.52 18.42 -38.19
CA VAL A 196 11.52 17.37 -37.90
C VAL A 196 12.16 16.89 -39.17
N CYS A 197 11.34 16.64 -40.21
CA CYS A 197 11.77 16.28 -41.55
C CYS A 197 10.72 16.70 -42.59
N THR A 198 11.19 17.33 -43.68
CA THR A 198 10.40 17.74 -44.88
C THR A 198 11.17 17.34 -46.14
N ALA A 199 11.82 16.18 -46.13
CA ALA A 199 12.52 15.67 -47.30
C ALA A 199 11.52 15.16 -48.34
N THR A 200 11.97 15.02 -49.59
CA THR A 200 11.15 14.40 -50.66
C THR A 200 10.82 12.95 -50.31
N GLY A 201 9.61 12.50 -50.66
CA GLY A 201 9.10 11.17 -50.33
C GLY A 201 8.35 11.17 -48.98
N TYR A 202 7.78 10.07 -48.63
CA TYR A 202 6.98 9.95 -47.39
C TYR A 202 7.87 9.75 -46.19
N GLN A 203 7.60 10.48 -45.13
CA GLN A 203 8.11 10.31 -43.80
C GLN A 203 6.95 9.95 -42.89
N VAL A 204 6.93 8.70 -42.41
CA VAL A 204 5.76 8.13 -41.72
C VAL A 204 6.15 7.26 -40.56
N ILE A 205 5.18 6.99 -39.70
CA ILE A 205 5.29 6.10 -38.51
C ILE A 205 6.46 6.52 -37.61
N PRO A 206 6.48 7.77 -37.14
CA PRO A 206 7.48 8.22 -36.24
C PRO A 206 7.44 7.45 -34.91
N GLN A 207 8.60 7.33 -34.29
CA GLN A 207 8.77 6.90 -32.92
C GLN A 207 9.56 7.97 -32.19
N ALA A 208 9.26 8.22 -30.91
CA ALA A 208 9.88 9.31 -30.18
C ALA A 208 10.35 8.88 -28.80
N VAL A 209 11.51 9.42 -28.38
CA VAL A 209 12.00 9.34 -26.99
C VAL A 209 12.45 10.72 -26.54
N SER A 210 12.35 10.98 -25.21
CA SER A 210 12.93 12.20 -24.63
C SER A 210 14.45 12.21 -24.83
N ASP A 211 15.02 13.36 -25.15
CA ASP A 211 16.46 13.54 -25.25
C ASP A 211 17.12 13.78 -23.88
N GLY A 212 16.33 13.77 -22.78
CA GLY A 212 16.77 14.03 -21.41
C GLY A 212 17.09 15.50 -21.09
N GLY A 213 16.97 16.39 -22.09
CA GLY A 213 17.25 17.82 -21.97
C GLY A 213 16.02 18.72 -22.22
N GLY A 214 14.85 18.14 -22.33
CA GLY A 214 13.59 18.85 -22.62
C GLY A 214 13.28 18.94 -24.12
N GLY A 215 14.01 18.25 -24.96
CA GLY A 215 13.78 18.02 -26.37
C GLY A 215 13.35 16.58 -26.66
N VAL A 216 13.43 16.19 -27.94
CA VAL A 216 12.97 14.89 -28.44
C VAL A 216 13.94 14.33 -29.48
N ILE A 217 14.10 13.00 -29.48
CA ILE A 217 14.69 12.28 -30.61
C ILE A 217 13.57 11.51 -31.29
N VAL A 218 13.42 11.75 -32.59
CA VAL A 218 12.42 11.13 -33.45
C VAL A 218 13.12 10.22 -34.44
N VAL A 219 12.61 9.02 -34.64
CA VAL A 219 13.06 8.05 -35.66
C VAL A 219 11.86 7.62 -36.45
N TRP A 220 11.97 7.53 -37.78
CA TRP A 220 10.81 7.30 -38.69
C TRP A 220 11.17 6.42 -39.88
N ASN A 221 10.14 5.97 -40.56
CA ASN A 221 10.24 5.32 -41.85
C ASN A 221 10.27 6.36 -42.97
N ASP A 222 11.32 6.34 -43.77
CA ASP A 222 11.61 7.36 -44.79
C ASP A 222 11.72 6.72 -46.17
N SER A 223 11.04 7.27 -47.14
CA SER A 223 11.02 6.76 -48.52
C SER A 223 11.73 7.66 -49.54
N ARG A 224 12.55 8.64 -49.06
CA ARG A 224 13.26 9.62 -49.95
C ARG A 224 14.17 8.98 -50.99
N THR A 225 14.68 7.78 -50.73
CA THR A 225 15.54 7.02 -51.69
C THR A 225 14.76 6.07 -52.59
N GLY A 226 13.44 5.97 -52.47
CA GLY A 226 12.57 5.00 -53.14
C GLY A 226 12.41 3.67 -52.36
N ASN A 227 13.19 3.42 -51.33
CA ASN A 227 13.02 2.31 -50.38
C ASN A 227 12.58 2.86 -49.00
N LYS A 228 11.90 2.02 -48.23
CA LYS A 228 11.61 2.31 -46.79
C LYS A 228 12.88 2.13 -45.99
N GLU A 229 13.40 3.20 -45.43
CA GLU A 229 14.65 3.21 -44.62
C GLU A 229 14.41 3.92 -43.28
N ALA A 230 15.24 3.62 -42.28
CA ALA A 230 15.18 4.29 -40.96
C ALA A 230 16.01 5.56 -40.97
N TYR A 231 15.41 6.69 -40.63
CA TYR A 231 16.05 7.97 -40.39
C TYR A 231 15.71 8.50 -39.00
N GLY A 232 16.51 9.42 -38.50
CA GLY A 232 16.26 10.04 -37.20
C GLY A 232 16.76 11.48 -37.09
N GLN A 233 16.11 12.29 -36.25
CA GLN A 233 16.47 13.66 -35.94
C GLN A 233 16.34 13.91 -34.44
N ARG A 234 17.19 14.77 -33.89
CA ARG A 234 17.05 15.31 -32.54
C ARG A 234 16.66 16.78 -32.62
N ILE A 235 15.56 17.14 -31.95
CA ILE A 235 15.13 18.52 -31.73
C ILE A 235 15.41 18.87 -30.27
N ASP A 236 16.11 19.97 -30.04
CA ASP A 236 16.46 20.40 -28.68
C ASP A 236 15.31 21.16 -27.99
N VAL A 237 15.50 21.51 -26.73
CA VAL A 237 14.53 22.23 -25.90
C VAL A 237 14.04 23.54 -26.52
N THR A 238 14.81 24.15 -27.44
CA THR A 238 14.46 25.40 -28.14
C THR A 238 13.68 25.20 -29.43
N GLY A 239 13.51 23.95 -29.88
CA GLY A 239 12.90 23.57 -31.15
C GLY A 239 13.90 23.52 -32.33
N ALA A 240 15.19 23.63 -32.06
CA ALA A 240 16.24 23.59 -33.09
C ALA A 240 16.67 22.14 -33.39
N ALA A 241 16.83 21.81 -34.68
CA ALA A 241 17.40 20.54 -35.13
C ALA A 241 18.89 20.45 -34.75
N VAL A 242 19.26 19.39 -34.03
CA VAL A 242 20.64 19.16 -33.54
C VAL A 242 21.46 18.39 -34.56
N TRP A 243 20.86 17.42 -35.23
CA TRP A 243 21.51 16.64 -36.27
C TRP A 243 21.38 17.32 -37.62
N PRO A 244 22.01 16.81 -38.70
CA PRO A 244 21.88 17.40 -40.03
C PRO A 244 20.43 17.62 -40.48
N THR A 245 20.17 18.63 -41.29
CA THR A 245 18.85 18.95 -41.83
C THR A 245 18.19 17.69 -42.43
N ASN A 246 16.92 17.48 -42.08
CA ASN A 246 16.15 16.29 -42.47
C ASN A 246 16.69 14.96 -41.94
N GLY A 247 17.53 15.02 -40.87
CA GLY A 247 17.96 13.86 -40.12
C GLY A 247 19.13 13.10 -40.71
N ILE A 248 19.52 12.04 -39.96
CA ILE A 248 20.57 11.10 -40.36
C ILE A 248 19.98 9.75 -40.73
N LYS A 249 20.59 9.05 -41.65
CA LYS A 249 20.25 7.66 -41.97
C LYS A 249 20.75 6.72 -40.88
N ILE A 250 19.88 5.80 -40.43
CA ILE A 250 20.19 4.83 -39.36
C ILE A 250 20.31 3.41 -39.91
N SER A 251 19.36 2.95 -40.74
CA SER A 251 19.44 1.63 -41.40
C SER A 251 20.39 1.65 -42.58
N ASN A 252 21.00 0.50 -42.90
CA ASN A 252 21.84 0.36 -44.10
C ASN A 252 21.03 -0.02 -45.36
N GLY A 253 20.04 -0.90 -45.17
CA GLY A 253 19.18 -1.41 -46.25
C GLY A 253 17.70 -1.03 -46.04
N ALA A 254 16.87 -1.59 -46.94
CA ALA A 254 15.43 -1.43 -46.84
C ALA A 254 14.87 -2.14 -45.62
N ILE A 255 14.06 -1.43 -44.85
CA ILE A 255 13.41 -2.00 -43.65
C ILE A 255 12.05 -2.59 -44.05
N TYR A 256 11.65 -3.66 -43.31
CA TYR A 256 10.38 -4.32 -43.55
C TYR A 256 9.31 -3.85 -42.55
N ASP A 257 9.60 -4.06 -41.25
CA ASP A 257 8.73 -3.63 -40.19
C ASP A 257 8.98 -2.16 -39.80
N ASP A 258 8.15 -1.64 -38.93
CA ASP A 258 8.33 -0.32 -38.39
C ASP A 258 9.46 -0.29 -37.36
N VAL A 259 10.15 0.84 -37.31
CA VAL A 259 11.21 1.05 -36.33
C VAL A 259 10.64 1.05 -34.91
N ARG A 260 11.42 0.56 -33.95
CA ARG A 260 11.15 0.66 -32.50
C ARG A 260 12.31 1.34 -31.84
N VAL A 261 12.00 2.18 -30.84
CA VAL A 261 13.02 2.98 -30.16
C VAL A 261 12.94 2.88 -28.65
N ALA A 262 14.06 3.12 -28.02
CA ALA A 262 14.15 3.33 -26.57
C ALA A 262 15.26 4.39 -26.28
N THR A 263 15.18 5.06 -25.14
CA THR A 263 16.25 5.96 -24.69
C THR A 263 17.54 5.17 -24.40
N ASP A 264 18.72 5.73 -24.74
CA ASP A 264 19.99 5.14 -24.36
C ASP A 264 20.45 5.57 -22.94
N GLY A 265 19.66 6.40 -22.26
CA GLY A 265 19.96 6.95 -20.91
C GLY A 265 21.05 8.02 -20.90
N SER A 266 21.55 8.45 -22.07
CA SER A 266 22.66 9.41 -22.21
C SER A 266 22.35 10.52 -23.22
N GLY A 267 21.08 10.74 -23.53
CA GLY A 267 20.61 11.74 -24.51
C GLY A 267 20.71 11.26 -25.95
N GLY A 268 20.89 9.97 -26.19
CA GLY A 268 20.85 9.30 -27.48
C GLY A 268 19.66 8.34 -27.55
N VAL A 269 19.62 7.52 -28.62
CA VAL A 269 18.54 6.59 -28.91
C VAL A 269 19.04 5.20 -29.27
N LEU A 270 18.34 4.18 -28.80
CA LEU A 270 18.42 2.80 -29.25
C LEU A 270 17.33 2.55 -30.28
N VAL A 271 17.64 1.91 -31.39
CA VAL A 271 16.74 1.66 -32.50
C VAL A 271 16.81 0.20 -32.90
N ALA A 272 15.67 -0.44 -33.15
CA ALA A 272 15.57 -1.79 -33.70
C ALA A 272 14.65 -1.80 -34.92
N TRP A 273 14.97 -2.66 -35.92
CA TRP A 273 14.20 -2.85 -37.13
C TRP A 273 14.45 -4.21 -37.77
N SER A 274 13.57 -4.65 -38.70
CA SER A 274 13.83 -5.78 -39.55
C SER A 274 14.35 -5.29 -40.90
N GLU A 275 15.50 -5.81 -41.35
CA GLU A 275 16.14 -5.45 -42.61
C GLU A 275 16.10 -6.61 -43.61
N TRP A 276 15.77 -6.37 -44.86
CA TRP A 276 15.78 -7.37 -45.90
C TRP A 276 17.19 -7.72 -46.38
N ASN A 277 17.57 -8.99 -46.22
CA ASN A 277 18.82 -9.54 -46.72
C ASN A 277 18.60 -10.23 -48.05
N ALA A 278 18.83 -9.56 -49.18
CA ALA A 278 18.66 -10.11 -50.53
C ALA A 278 19.46 -11.40 -50.82
N PRO A 279 20.75 -11.54 -50.42
CA PRO A 279 21.49 -12.78 -50.59
C PRO A 279 20.92 -13.98 -49.83
N GLY A 280 20.35 -13.75 -48.64
CA GLY A 280 19.74 -14.77 -47.82
C GLY A 280 18.24 -14.95 -48.06
N SER A 281 17.59 -14.07 -48.85
CA SER A 281 16.14 -14.03 -49.07
C SER A 281 15.32 -14.12 -47.74
N ARG A 282 15.72 -13.33 -46.76
CA ARG A 282 15.15 -13.34 -45.39
C ARG A 282 15.17 -11.96 -44.77
N TYR A 283 14.38 -11.78 -43.74
CA TYR A 283 14.42 -10.64 -42.84
C TYR A 283 15.35 -10.88 -41.69
N MET A 284 16.09 -9.87 -41.24
CA MET A 284 17.06 -9.93 -40.16
C MET A 284 16.72 -8.88 -39.11
N ALA A 285 16.67 -9.27 -37.82
CA ALA A 285 16.54 -8.34 -36.71
C ALA A 285 17.87 -7.57 -36.53
N MET A 286 17.78 -6.26 -36.61
CA MET A 286 18.90 -5.34 -36.49
C MET A 286 18.67 -4.39 -35.33
N ALA A 287 19.77 -3.92 -34.71
CA ALA A 287 19.69 -2.84 -33.73
C ALA A 287 20.86 -1.88 -33.87
N HIS A 288 20.65 -0.63 -33.47
CA HIS A 288 21.66 0.40 -33.47
C HIS A 288 21.56 1.31 -32.25
N ARG A 289 22.67 1.90 -31.85
CA ARG A 289 22.72 3.01 -30.90
C ARG A 289 23.22 4.26 -31.59
N VAL A 290 22.45 5.35 -31.48
CA VAL A 290 22.83 6.68 -31.97
C VAL A 290 23.01 7.58 -30.77
N GLY A 291 24.21 8.15 -30.61
CA GLY A 291 24.50 9.07 -29.52
C GLY A 291 23.84 10.45 -29.67
N ALA A 292 23.89 11.26 -28.63
CA ALA A 292 23.25 12.57 -28.57
C ALA A 292 23.66 13.53 -29.70
N THR A 293 24.83 13.35 -30.29
CA THR A 293 25.34 14.15 -31.41
C THR A 293 24.99 13.63 -32.80
N GLY A 294 24.22 12.54 -32.90
CA GLY A 294 23.88 11.88 -34.16
C GLY A 294 24.95 10.92 -34.66
N THR A 295 25.98 10.60 -33.85
CA THR A 295 26.99 9.63 -34.21
C THR A 295 26.53 8.21 -33.91
N THR A 296 26.66 7.33 -34.91
CA THR A 296 26.39 5.90 -34.75
C THR A 296 27.47 5.25 -33.86
N GLN A 297 27.03 4.48 -32.85
CA GLN A 297 27.90 3.92 -31.80
C GLN A 297 28.25 2.44 -32.05
N TRP A 298 27.38 1.67 -32.73
CA TRP A 298 27.54 0.24 -32.97
C TRP A 298 27.95 -0.06 -34.41
N GLY A 299 29.00 0.62 -34.88
CA GLY A 299 29.47 0.52 -36.25
C GLY A 299 28.57 1.27 -37.27
N PRO A 300 28.91 1.18 -38.56
CA PRO A 300 28.19 1.95 -39.60
C PRO A 300 26.84 1.33 -40.01
N TYR A 301 26.56 0.09 -39.64
CA TYR A 301 25.42 -0.68 -40.16
C TYR A 301 24.51 -1.27 -39.08
N GLY A 302 24.79 -0.95 -37.81
CA GLY A 302 24.11 -1.58 -36.69
C GLY A 302 24.65 -3.00 -36.40
N VAL A 303 23.96 -3.69 -35.48
CA VAL A 303 24.29 -5.03 -34.98
C VAL A 303 23.22 -6.00 -35.38
N LEU A 304 23.60 -7.08 -36.06
CA LEU A 304 22.73 -8.22 -36.34
C LEU A 304 22.47 -8.99 -35.03
N GLN A 305 21.24 -9.28 -34.73
CA GLN A 305 20.84 -9.91 -33.48
C GLN A 305 21.02 -11.42 -33.48
N SER A 306 20.88 -12.07 -34.67
CA SER A 306 21.09 -13.50 -34.85
C SER A 306 21.66 -13.80 -36.20
N VAL A 307 22.57 -14.79 -36.28
CA VAL A 307 23.13 -15.31 -37.55
C VAL A 307 22.32 -16.46 -38.10
N PHE A 308 21.28 -16.90 -37.41
CA PHE A 308 20.47 -18.02 -37.84
C PHE A 308 19.75 -17.71 -39.17
N ASN A 309 19.56 -18.72 -40.04
CA ASN A 309 18.97 -18.54 -41.35
C ASN A 309 17.43 -18.66 -41.31
N SER A 310 16.77 -17.72 -40.66
CA SER A 310 15.32 -17.62 -40.54
C SER A 310 14.84 -16.20 -40.79
N ASN A 311 13.52 -15.98 -40.94
CA ASN A 311 12.96 -14.63 -40.85
C ASN A 311 12.89 -14.18 -39.38
N GLN A 312 13.43 -13.00 -39.13
CA GLN A 312 13.47 -12.35 -37.83
C GLN A 312 12.73 -11.01 -37.96
N ASN A 313 11.51 -10.96 -37.42
CA ASN A 313 10.59 -9.86 -37.67
C ASN A 313 10.16 -9.16 -36.37
N THR A 314 9.61 -7.97 -36.50
CA THR A 314 8.99 -7.17 -35.44
C THR A 314 9.86 -7.06 -34.18
N PRO A 315 11.16 -6.68 -34.30
CA PRO A 315 12.01 -6.55 -33.13
C PRO A 315 11.53 -5.40 -32.23
N VAL A 316 11.57 -5.63 -30.91
CA VAL A 316 11.35 -4.61 -29.86
C VAL A 316 12.62 -4.45 -29.05
N ILE A 317 12.89 -3.25 -28.53
CA ILE A 317 14.16 -2.90 -27.90
C ILE A 317 13.95 -2.19 -26.56
N ALA A 318 14.74 -2.52 -25.55
CA ALA A 318 14.79 -1.84 -24.27
C ALA A 318 16.24 -1.64 -23.81
N PRO A 319 16.53 -0.60 -23.01
CA PRO A 319 17.88 -0.40 -22.46
C PRO A 319 18.20 -1.46 -21.39
N ASP A 320 19.47 -1.89 -21.35
CA ASP A 320 19.97 -2.87 -20.37
C ASP A 320 20.46 -2.22 -19.05
N GLY A 321 20.26 -0.91 -18.89
CA GLY A 321 20.73 -0.13 -17.74
C GLY A 321 22.26 0.10 -17.69
N SER A 322 23.03 -0.40 -18.66
CA SER A 322 24.49 -0.29 -18.73
C SER A 322 24.97 0.38 -20.02
N GLY A 323 24.07 1.06 -20.73
CA GLY A 323 24.33 1.73 -22.03
C GLY A 323 24.27 0.80 -23.22
N GLY A 324 23.89 -0.46 -23.04
CA GLY A 324 23.55 -1.44 -24.05
C GLY A 324 22.04 -1.61 -24.19
N ALA A 325 21.61 -2.67 -24.88
CA ALA A 325 20.20 -2.97 -25.13
C ALA A 325 19.92 -4.48 -25.06
N ILE A 326 18.65 -4.81 -24.81
CA ILE A 326 18.08 -6.12 -25.04
C ILE A 326 17.03 -5.96 -26.16
N VAL A 327 17.13 -6.85 -27.13
CA VAL A 327 16.22 -6.91 -28.30
C VAL A 327 15.48 -8.23 -28.24
N VAL A 328 14.16 -8.20 -28.42
CA VAL A 328 13.33 -9.40 -28.59
C VAL A 328 12.69 -9.35 -29.97
N TRP A 329 12.65 -10.50 -30.67
CA TRP A 329 12.10 -10.59 -32.02
C TRP A 329 11.33 -11.88 -32.24
N LYS A 330 10.48 -11.87 -33.23
CA LYS A 330 9.77 -13.03 -33.76
C LYS A 330 10.64 -13.79 -34.76
N ASP A 331 10.76 -15.11 -34.63
CA ASP A 331 11.66 -15.96 -35.40
C ASP A 331 10.95 -17.23 -35.91
N ASP A 332 11.02 -17.52 -37.18
CA ASP A 332 10.41 -18.72 -37.80
C ASP A 332 11.39 -19.89 -37.99
N ARG A 333 12.47 -19.93 -37.19
CA ARG A 333 13.58 -20.93 -37.37
C ARG A 333 13.18 -22.38 -37.22
N ASN A 334 12.10 -22.69 -36.52
CA ASN A 334 11.56 -24.03 -36.39
C ASN A 334 10.81 -24.51 -37.66
N GLY A 335 10.43 -23.58 -38.57
CA GLY A 335 9.76 -23.85 -39.84
C GLY A 335 8.31 -24.32 -39.69
N VAL A 336 7.70 -24.21 -38.53
CA VAL A 336 6.31 -24.62 -38.23
C VAL A 336 5.45 -23.44 -37.83
N ASP A 337 5.91 -22.69 -36.86
CA ASP A 337 5.26 -21.54 -36.25
C ASP A 337 6.30 -20.45 -35.93
N THR A 338 5.91 -19.36 -35.33
CA THR A 338 6.79 -18.26 -34.95
C THR A 338 7.02 -18.24 -33.46
N ASP A 339 8.27 -18.31 -33.04
CA ASP A 339 8.75 -18.26 -31.67
C ASP A 339 9.28 -16.86 -31.31
N LEU A 340 9.56 -16.62 -30.01
CA LEU A 340 10.24 -15.43 -29.53
C LEU A 340 11.68 -15.74 -29.08
N TYR A 341 12.62 -14.97 -29.63
CA TYR A 341 14.03 -15.00 -29.26
C TYR A 341 14.51 -13.62 -28.79
N ALA A 342 15.60 -13.62 -28.06
CA ALA A 342 16.19 -12.39 -27.52
C ALA A 342 17.71 -12.37 -27.62
N GLN A 343 18.29 -11.15 -27.71
CA GLN A 343 19.73 -10.92 -27.65
C GLN A 343 20.04 -9.69 -26.83
N ARG A 344 21.16 -9.71 -26.11
CA ARG A 344 21.72 -8.54 -25.44
C ARG A 344 22.92 -8.01 -26.21
N VAL A 345 22.94 -6.70 -26.44
CA VAL A 345 24.04 -5.97 -27.06
C VAL A 345 24.66 -5.03 -26.03
N SER A 346 25.99 -5.08 -25.85
CA SER A 346 26.70 -4.19 -24.90
C SER A 346 26.70 -2.74 -25.38
N SER A 347 27.10 -1.82 -24.52
CA SER A 347 27.29 -0.39 -24.86
C SER A 347 28.26 -0.16 -26.03
N SER A 348 29.18 -1.10 -26.27
CA SER A 348 30.15 -1.07 -27.40
C SER A 348 29.65 -1.80 -28.65
N GLY A 349 28.42 -2.32 -28.70
CA GLY A 349 27.86 -3.01 -29.86
C GLY A 349 28.24 -4.49 -29.97
N ASN A 350 28.72 -5.11 -28.90
CA ASN A 350 29.07 -6.54 -28.92
C ASN A 350 27.91 -7.40 -28.42
N ILE A 351 27.61 -8.49 -29.14
CA ILE A 351 26.66 -9.54 -28.72
C ILE A 351 27.13 -10.14 -27.39
N GLN A 352 26.22 -10.30 -26.45
CA GLN A 352 26.53 -10.76 -25.08
C GLN A 352 26.05 -12.18 -24.81
N TRP A 353 25.01 -12.64 -25.48
CA TRP A 353 24.47 -13.98 -25.33
C TRP A 353 24.94 -14.87 -26.50
N THR A 354 24.32 -16.03 -26.73
CA THR A 354 24.68 -16.90 -27.85
C THR A 354 24.49 -16.21 -29.20
N GLY A 355 25.30 -16.54 -30.21
CA GLY A 355 25.25 -15.86 -31.53
C GLY A 355 23.90 -15.93 -32.25
N ASP A 356 23.06 -16.91 -31.91
CA ASP A 356 21.70 -17.08 -32.46
C ASP A 356 20.59 -16.54 -31.55
N GLY A 357 20.96 -15.82 -30.48
CA GLY A 357 20.03 -15.39 -29.44
C GLY A 357 19.65 -16.52 -28.48
N ILE A 358 18.82 -16.20 -27.49
CA ILE A 358 18.24 -17.14 -26.53
C ILE A 358 16.74 -17.24 -26.76
N ALA A 359 16.14 -18.39 -26.50
CA ALA A 359 14.70 -18.56 -26.55
C ALA A 359 14.02 -17.82 -25.38
N VAL A 360 13.00 -17.05 -25.69
CA VAL A 360 12.06 -16.45 -24.71
C VAL A 360 10.86 -17.36 -24.54
N CYS A 361 10.27 -17.78 -25.67
CA CYS A 361 9.20 -18.76 -25.77
C CYS A 361 9.34 -19.56 -27.06
N THR A 362 9.16 -20.89 -26.96
CA THR A 362 9.15 -21.83 -28.10
C THR A 362 7.97 -22.80 -27.96
N ALA A 363 6.89 -22.36 -27.32
CA ALA A 363 5.66 -23.13 -27.22
C ALA A 363 5.02 -23.29 -28.62
N MET A 364 4.30 -24.37 -28.82
CA MET A 364 3.60 -24.65 -30.06
C MET A 364 2.55 -23.55 -30.34
N GLY A 365 2.44 -23.11 -31.59
CA GLY A 365 1.60 -22.01 -32.04
C GLY A 365 2.39 -20.71 -32.16
N ASP A 366 1.80 -19.71 -32.82
CA ASP A 366 2.48 -18.44 -33.06
C ASP A 366 2.57 -17.60 -31.79
N GLN A 367 3.76 -17.01 -31.56
CA GLN A 367 3.95 -15.94 -30.58
C GLN A 367 4.19 -14.62 -31.33
N HIS A 368 3.42 -13.59 -31.01
CA HIS A 368 3.43 -12.34 -31.76
C HIS A 368 3.09 -11.12 -30.89
N ASN A 369 3.12 -9.91 -31.48
CA ASN A 369 2.82 -8.65 -30.81
C ASN A 369 3.55 -8.42 -29.48
N SER A 370 4.82 -8.80 -29.42
CA SER A 370 5.61 -8.66 -28.18
C SER A 370 5.87 -7.20 -27.80
N ARG A 371 5.92 -6.95 -26.49
CA ARG A 371 6.38 -5.71 -25.87
C ARG A 371 7.36 -6.03 -24.75
N ILE A 372 8.33 -5.14 -24.53
CA ILE A 372 9.32 -5.31 -23.47
C ILE A 372 9.54 -4.04 -22.67
N VAL A 373 9.83 -4.20 -21.38
CA VAL A 373 10.27 -3.11 -20.49
C VAL A 373 11.48 -3.56 -19.67
N PRO A 374 12.36 -2.65 -19.22
CA PRO A 374 13.44 -2.99 -18.31
C PRO A 374 12.92 -3.55 -17.00
N ASP A 375 13.61 -4.58 -16.46
CA ASP A 375 13.28 -5.22 -15.19
C ASP A 375 13.87 -4.51 -13.95
N GLY A 376 14.55 -3.38 -14.16
CA GLY A 376 15.24 -2.63 -13.11
C GLY A 376 16.58 -3.23 -12.64
N SER A 377 16.97 -4.43 -13.12
CA SER A 377 18.18 -5.14 -12.71
C SER A 377 19.08 -5.57 -13.88
N GLY A 378 18.94 -4.92 -15.04
CA GLY A 378 19.73 -5.14 -16.25
C GLY A 378 19.17 -6.23 -17.16
N GLY A 379 17.96 -6.70 -16.90
CA GLY A 379 17.16 -7.59 -17.71
C GLY A 379 15.92 -6.91 -18.27
N VAL A 380 14.98 -7.69 -18.78
CA VAL A 380 13.69 -7.23 -19.31
C VAL A 380 12.56 -8.15 -18.89
N VAL A 381 11.35 -7.58 -18.84
CA VAL A 381 10.09 -8.34 -18.86
C VAL A 381 9.47 -8.20 -20.25
N ALA A 382 9.16 -9.33 -20.87
CA ALA A 382 8.48 -9.41 -22.15
C ALA A 382 7.04 -9.88 -21.96
N VAL A 383 6.09 -9.33 -22.71
CA VAL A 383 4.70 -9.80 -22.82
C VAL A 383 4.40 -10.01 -24.31
N TRP A 384 3.55 -10.99 -24.65
CA TRP A 384 3.20 -11.32 -26.02
C TRP A 384 1.80 -11.94 -26.13
N GLU A 385 1.25 -11.92 -27.33
CA GLU A 385 0.12 -12.75 -27.75
C GLU A 385 0.62 -14.14 -28.13
N ASP A 386 -0.10 -15.19 -27.71
CA ASP A 386 0.31 -16.58 -27.80
C ASP A 386 -0.84 -17.49 -28.23
N ASP A 387 -0.65 -18.20 -29.29
CA ASP A 387 -1.67 -19.08 -29.91
C ASP A 387 -1.51 -20.56 -29.50
N ARG A 388 -0.75 -20.85 -28.39
CA ARG A 388 -0.41 -22.24 -27.98
C ARG A 388 -1.60 -23.16 -27.71
N TYR A 389 -2.77 -22.60 -27.35
CA TYR A 389 -3.97 -23.39 -27.11
C TYR A 389 -4.87 -23.53 -28.34
N GLY A 390 -4.56 -22.81 -29.43
CA GLY A 390 -5.31 -22.81 -30.69
C GLY A 390 -6.68 -22.16 -30.56
N GLY A 391 -7.09 -21.50 -31.63
CA GLY A 391 -8.42 -20.88 -31.76
C GLY A 391 -8.51 -19.43 -31.29
N TYR A 392 -7.89 -19.08 -30.20
CA TYR A 392 -7.83 -17.72 -29.66
C TYR A 392 -6.42 -17.39 -29.16
N SER A 393 -6.05 -16.13 -29.24
CA SER A 393 -4.78 -15.66 -28.65
C SER A 393 -4.97 -15.34 -27.18
N ASP A 394 -4.06 -15.88 -26.36
CA ASP A 394 -3.92 -15.59 -24.93
C ASP A 394 -2.71 -14.68 -24.69
N LEU A 395 -2.53 -14.21 -23.46
CA LEU A 395 -1.38 -13.38 -23.12
C LEU A 395 -0.44 -14.09 -22.17
N PHE A 396 0.85 -14.11 -22.55
CA PHE A 396 1.93 -14.66 -21.75
C PHE A 396 3.05 -13.66 -21.53
N THR A 397 3.86 -13.91 -20.51
CA THR A 397 4.96 -13.03 -20.11
C THR A 397 6.15 -13.82 -19.59
N GLN A 398 7.37 -13.31 -19.80
CA GLN A 398 8.60 -13.90 -19.30
C GLN A 398 9.57 -12.81 -18.85
N ARG A 399 10.28 -13.03 -17.76
CA ARG A 399 11.37 -12.18 -17.30
C ARG A 399 12.71 -12.79 -17.68
N LEU A 400 13.54 -12.02 -18.36
CA LEU A 400 14.91 -12.35 -18.71
C LEU A 400 15.87 -11.54 -17.84
N SER A 401 16.80 -12.20 -17.18
CA SER A 401 17.88 -11.52 -16.44
C SER A 401 18.96 -11.02 -17.40
N GLY A 402 19.80 -10.09 -16.94
CA GLY A 402 20.88 -9.51 -17.74
C GLY A 402 21.91 -10.52 -18.27
N ASN A 403 22.00 -11.73 -17.69
CA ASN A 403 22.84 -12.83 -18.20
C ASN A 403 22.09 -13.77 -19.17
N GLY A 404 20.84 -13.49 -19.52
CA GLY A 404 20.05 -14.26 -20.47
C GLY A 404 19.28 -15.45 -19.88
N ALA A 405 19.27 -15.63 -18.56
CA ALA A 405 18.45 -16.68 -17.96
C ALA A 405 16.98 -16.24 -17.85
N THR A 406 16.06 -17.12 -18.27
CA THR A 406 14.64 -17.01 -17.95
C THR A 406 14.45 -17.13 -16.45
N ARG A 407 13.58 -16.28 -15.87
CA ARG A 407 13.39 -16.20 -14.41
C ARG A 407 12.13 -16.89 -13.95
N TRP A 408 11.17 -17.06 -14.83
CA TRP A 408 9.87 -17.70 -14.58
C TRP A 408 9.82 -19.06 -15.29
N ASN A 409 8.66 -19.71 -15.34
CA ASN A 409 8.51 -21.02 -15.98
C ASN A 409 8.98 -21.01 -17.45
N VAL A 410 9.38 -22.18 -17.94
CA VAL A 410 9.69 -22.34 -19.36
C VAL A 410 8.49 -21.92 -20.21
N ASP A 411 8.76 -21.20 -21.29
CA ASP A 411 7.75 -20.64 -22.20
C ASP A 411 6.79 -19.61 -21.56
N GLY A 412 7.15 -19.09 -20.38
CA GLY A 412 6.48 -17.94 -19.73
C GLY A 412 5.33 -18.30 -18.80
N GLU A 413 4.84 -17.27 -18.12
CA GLU A 413 3.67 -17.30 -17.24
C GLU A 413 2.46 -16.67 -17.93
N ALA A 414 1.26 -17.21 -17.65
CA ALA A 414 0.03 -16.66 -18.17
C ALA A 414 -0.32 -15.31 -17.53
N VAL A 415 -0.56 -14.30 -18.34
CA VAL A 415 -1.16 -13.02 -17.93
C VAL A 415 -2.68 -13.16 -17.90
N CYS A 416 -3.24 -13.67 -18.99
CA CYS A 416 -4.66 -13.95 -19.14
C CYS A 416 -4.88 -15.10 -20.12
N THR A 417 -5.74 -16.04 -19.75
CA THR A 417 -6.17 -17.18 -20.57
C THR A 417 -7.69 -17.36 -20.48
N ALA A 418 -8.42 -16.23 -20.47
CA ALA A 418 -9.87 -16.24 -20.48
C ALA A 418 -10.41 -16.68 -21.85
N ASP A 419 -11.68 -17.04 -21.91
CA ASP A 419 -12.33 -17.38 -23.18
C ASP A 419 -12.23 -16.22 -24.20
N TYR A 420 -12.13 -16.54 -25.49
CA TYR A 420 -11.91 -15.62 -26.62
C TYR A 420 -10.52 -14.95 -26.62
N HIS A 421 -10.35 -13.96 -27.52
CA HIS A 421 -9.05 -13.31 -27.71
C HIS A 421 -8.71 -12.31 -26.62
N GLN A 422 -7.47 -12.34 -26.17
CA GLN A 422 -6.79 -11.27 -25.44
C GLN A 422 -5.66 -10.74 -26.33
N MET A 423 -5.70 -9.44 -26.62
CA MET A 423 -4.90 -8.85 -27.71
C MET A 423 -4.29 -7.50 -27.30
N TYR A 424 -3.33 -7.05 -28.11
CA TYR A 424 -2.70 -5.73 -28.04
C TYR A 424 -2.13 -5.42 -26.64
N PRO A 425 -1.28 -6.31 -26.08
CA PRO A 425 -0.74 -6.08 -24.76
C PRO A 425 0.15 -4.84 -24.74
N LEU A 426 -0.05 -4.00 -23.73
CA LEU A 426 0.82 -2.90 -23.33
C LEU A 426 1.37 -3.17 -21.93
N ILE A 427 2.57 -2.73 -21.67
CA ILE A 427 3.28 -3.09 -20.44
C ILE A 427 3.88 -1.86 -19.76
N ALA A 428 3.62 -1.72 -18.47
CA ALA A 428 4.19 -0.70 -17.61
C ALA A 428 5.01 -1.36 -16.49
N SER A 429 6.28 -0.96 -16.33
CA SER A 429 7.17 -1.48 -15.28
C SER A 429 7.11 -0.63 -14.02
N ASP A 430 7.12 -1.27 -12.84
CA ASP A 430 7.30 -0.59 -11.55
C ASP A 430 8.79 -0.33 -11.19
N GLY A 431 9.71 -0.74 -12.07
CA GLY A 431 11.15 -0.61 -11.87
C GLY A 431 11.78 -1.66 -10.94
N THR A 432 10.99 -2.56 -10.35
CA THR A 432 11.45 -3.64 -9.45
C THR A 432 11.43 -5.02 -10.12
N GLY A 433 10.94 -5.08 -11.37
CA GLY A 433 10.72 -6.30 -12.15
C GLY A 433 9.28 -6.78 -12.14
N SER A 434 8.39 -6.18 -11.35
CA SER A 434 6.94 -6.37 -11.49
C SER A 434 6.41 -5.46 -12.60
N VAL A 435 5.33 -5.86 -13.22
CA VAL A 435 4.72 -5.12 -14.34
C VAL A 435 3.20 -5.12 -14.24
N ILE A 436 2.58 -4.08 -14.80
CA ILE A 436 1.17 -4.08 -15.15
C ILE A 436 1.07 -4.25 -16.67
N VAL A 437 0.31 -5.25 -17.08
CA VAL A 437 -0.05 -5.49 -18.49
C VAL A 437 -1.48 -5.04 -18.68
N ALA A 438 -1.70 -4.04 -19.52
CA ALA A 438 -3.02 -3.65 -19.99
C ALA A 438 -3.28 -4.32 -21.34
N PHE A 439 -4.52 -4.74 -21.60
CA PHE A 439 -4.86 -5.49 -22.82
C PHE A 439 -6.32 -5.32 -23.19
N GLN A 440 -6.59 -5.58 -24.45
CA GLN A 440 -7.95 -5.65 -25.00
C GLN A 440 -8.47 -7.09 -24.88
N ASP A 441 -9.68 -7.27 -24.36
CA ASP A 441 -10.26 -8.55 -24.04
C ASP A 441 -11.64 -8.73 -24.68
N ALA A 442 -11.85 -9.84 -25.34
CA ALA A 442 -13.09 -10.15 -26.04
C ALA A 442 -14.02 -11.09 -25.27
N ARG A 443 -13.73 -11.43 -23.97
CA ARG A 443 -14.49 -12.41 -23.18
C ARG A 443 -15.97 -12.08 -23.00
N THR A 444 -16.36 -10.83 -23.10
CA THR A 444 -17.77 -10.40 -23.03
C THR A 444 -18.52 -10.53 -24.36
N GLY A 445 -17.82 -10.90 -25.43
CA GLY A 445 -18.39 -11.01 -26.79
C GLY A 445 -18.54 -9.70 -27.54
N ASN A 446 -18.10 -8.56 -26.97
CA ASN A 446 -18.25 -7.21 -27.54
C ASN A 446 -17.03 -6.72 -28.34
N ASN A 447 -16.08 -7.59 -28.66
CA ASN A 447 -14.86 -7.32 -29.46
C ASN A 447 -13.85 -6.31 -28.85
N GLY A 448 -13.92 -6.05 -27.57
CA GLY A 448 -12.85 -5.36 -26.87
C GLY A 448 -13.30 -4.50 -25.72
N ASP A 449 -13.12 -5.03 -24.52
CA ASP A 449 -13.11 -4.29 -23.25
C ASP A 449 -11.64 -4.05 -22.85
N VAL A 450 -11.38 -3.13 -21.92
CA VAL A 450 -10.03 -2.87 -21.41
C VAL A 450 -9.86 -3.59 -20.08
N TYR A 451 -8.88 -4.47 -20.02
CA TYR A 451 -8.46 -5.18 -18.82
C TYR A 451 -7.01 -4.88 -18.49
N ALA A 452 -6.63 -5.11 -17.23
CA ALA A 452 -5.24 -5.05 -16.79
C ALA A 452 -4.93 -6.18 -15.81
N GLN A 453 -3.67 -6.64 -15.80
CA GLN A 453 -3.17 -7.63 -14.85
C GLN A 453 -1.80 -7.22 -14.33
N ARG A 454 -1.57 -7.34 -13.03
CA ARG A 454 -0.24 -7.21 -12.45
C ARG A 454 0.45 -8.56 -12.42
N ILE A 455 1.73 -8.57 -12.80
CA ILE A 455 2.62 -9.74 -12.68
C ILE A 455 3.75 -9.38 -11.72
N GLU A 456 3.87 -10.16 -10.67
CA GLU A 456 4.89 -9.99 -9.63
C GLU A 456 6.28 -10.38 -10.18
N GLY A 457 7.30 -9.56 -9.88
CA GLY A 457 8.60 -9.64 -10.53
C GLY A 457 9.47 -10.81 -10.10
N ARG A 458 9.29 -11.39 -8.91
CA ARG A 458 10.18 -12.43 -8.39
C ARG A 458 9.89 -13.81 -8.97
N PHE A 459 8.60 -14.19 -9.03
CA PHE A 459 8.14 -15.51 -9.42
C PHE A 459 7.20 -15.52 -10.63
N GLY A 460 6.80 -14.37 -11.14
CA GLY A 460 5.89 -14.25 -12.29
C GLY A 460 4.42 -14.48 -11.96
N TYR A 461 4.05 -14.43 -10.72
CA TYR A 461 2.66 -14.64 -10.34
C TYR A 461 1.79 -13.42 -10.62
N TRP A 462 0.54 -13.65 -11.03
CA TRP A 462 -0.43 -12.57 -11.18
C TRP A 462 -0.83 -11.96 -9.83
N GLY A 463 -1.23 -10.68 -9.85
CA GLY A 463 -1.75 -9.94 -8.72
C GLY A 463 -0.68 -9.34 -7.82
N HIS A 464 -1.07 -9.01 -6.59
CA HIS A 464 -0.21 -8.47 -5.54
C HIS A 464 -0.06 -9.51 -4.42
N PRO A 465 0.85 -10.48 -4.55
CA PRO A 465 1.00 -11.55 -3.56
C PRO A 465 1.60 -11.04 -2.24
N GLU A 466 2.20 -9.88 -2.21
CA GLU A 466 2.68 -9.23 -1.00
C GLU A 466 1.50 -8.75 -0.14
N PRO A 467 1.41 -9.11 1.14
CA PRO A 467 0.42 -8.54 2.02
C PRO A 467 0.68 -7.04 2.20
N LEU A 468 -0.36 -6.23 2.40
CA LEU A 468 -0.21 -4.80 2.68
C LEU A 468 -0.34 -4.55 4.18
N ALA A 469 0.78 -4.29 4.87
CA ALA A 469 0.75 -3.85 6.25
C ALA A 469 0.12 -2.44 6.32
N ALA A 470 -0.98 -2.33 7.05
CA ALA A 470 -1.80 -1.11 7.12
C ALA A 470 -1.44 -0.23 8.31
N SER A 471 -1.19 -0.83 9.48
CA SER A 471 -0.85 -0.08 10.69
C SER A 471 -0.27 -0.98 11.77
N ALA A 472 0.49 -0.37 12.69
CA ALA A 472 0.85 -0.93 14.00
C ALA A 472 0.37 0.05 15.08
N THR A 473 -0.63 -0.34 15.86
CA THR A 473 -1.31 0.54 16.82
C THR A 473 -1.20 -0.01 18.25
N ASP A 474 -1.13 0.87 19.22
CA ASP A 474 -1.17 0.53 20.63
C ASP A 474 -2.41 -0.32 21.00
N VAL A 475 -2.26 -1.20 21.95
CA VAL A 475 -3.38 -2.01 22.50
C VAL A 475 -4.04 -1.23 23.62
N PRO A 476 -5.30 -0.79 23.47
CA PRO A 476 -5.95 0.03 24.48
C PRO A 476 -6.17 -0.70 25.81
N ALA A 477 -5.95 0.00 26.92
CA ALA A 477 -6.17 -0.48 28.29
C ALA A 477 -5.35 -1.73 28.64
N ASP A 478 -4.08 -1.76 28.23
CA ASP A 478 -3.11 -2.77 28.64
C ASP A 478 -1.93 -2.15 29.43
N GLN A 479 -1.02 -3.00 29.90
CA GLN A 479 0.20 -2.62 30.63
C GLN A 479 1.37 -2.24 29.70
N GLY A 480 1.08 -1.90 28.41
CA GLY A 480 2.09 -1.70 27.39
C GLY A 480 2.75 -2.99 26.90
N GLY A 481 3.88 -2.86 26.24
CA GLY A 481 4.67 -3.99 25.73
C GLY A 481 4.07 -4.68 24.52
N LYS A 482 2.99 -4.16 23.92
CA LYS A 482 2.31 -4.78 22.80
C LYS A 482 1.72 -3.76 21.83
N VAL A 483 1.72 -4.11 20.54
CA VAL A 483 0.99 -3.41 19.50
C VAL A 483 0.10 -4.39 18.74
N ARG A 484 -0.93 -3.87 18.10
CA ARG A 484 -1.74 -4.58 17.14
C ARG A 484 -1.27 -4.21 15.75
N VAL A 485 -0.71 -5.19 15.04
CA VAL A 485 -0.36 -5.06 13.62
C VAL A 485 -1.56 -5.49 12.79
N ASN A 486 -2.00 -4.62 11.87
CA ASN A 486 -3.11 -4.88 10.97
C ASN A 486 -2.58 -4.91 9.52
N TRP A 487 -3.09 -5.84 8.71
CA TRP A 487 -2.72 -5.94 7.31
C TRP A 487 -3.89 -6.45 6.45
N PHE A 488 -3.84 -6.09 5.16
CA PHE A 488 -4.66 -6.70 4.13
C PHE A 488 -3.98 -7.95 3.59
N PRO A 489 -4.75 -8.98 3.22
CA PRO A 489 -4.19 -10.24 2.75
C PRO A 489 -3.42 -10.09 1.43
N SER A 490 -2.62 -11.10 1.12
CA SER A 490 -2.16 -11.40 -0.23
C SER A 490 -3.35 -11.64 -1.17
N ASP A 491 -3.30 -11.19 -2.42
CA ASP A 491 -4.30 -11.52 -3.46
C ASP A 491 -4.43 -13.03 -3.69
N ARG A 492 -3.48 -13.81 -3.18
CA ARG A 492 -3.46 -15.27 -3.26
C ARG A 492 -4.08 -15.98 -2.06
N ASP A 493 -4.51 -15.23 -1.05
CA ASP A 493 -5.26 -15.74 0.12
C ASP A 493 -6.76 -15.73 -0.18
N VAL A 494 -7.18 -16.55 -1.15
CA VAL A 494 -8.56 -16.62 -1.64
C VAL A 494 -9.13 -18.03 -1.46
N LEU A 495 -10.41 -18.11 -1.10
CA LEU A 495 -11.12 -19.34 -0.73
C LEU A 495 -11.00 -20.48 -1.76
N ASN A 496 -10.94 -20.14 -3.04
CA ASN A 496 -10.97 -21.13 -4.12
C ASN A 496 -9.59 -21.66 -4.54
N GLN A 497 -8.48 -21.13 -4.02
CA GLN A 497 -7.13 -21.47 -4.49
C GLN A 497 -6.16 -21.94 -3.40
N GLN A 498 -6.37 -21.57 -2.13
CA GLN A 498 -5.55 -21.96 -0.96
C GLN A 498 -4.02 -21.86 -1.23
N LEU A 499 -3.56 -20.71 -1.77
CA LEU A 499 -2.16 -20.58 -2.17
C LEU A 499 -1.26 -20.04 -1.05
N ILE A 500 -1.87 -19.42 -0.02
CA ILE A 500 -1.16 -18.96 1.18
C ILE A 500 -1.50 -19.86 2.35
N SER A 501 -0.49 -20.31 3.11
CA SER A 501 -0.64 -21.11 4.32
C SER A 501 -0.83 -20.26 5.56
N HIS A 502 0.03 -19.27 5.74
CA HIS A 502 0.03 -18.39 6.91
C HIS A 502 0.78 -17.09 6.64
N TYR A 503 0.64 -16.15 7.58
CA TYR A 503 1.42 -14.92 7.67
C TYR A 503 2.35 -14.98 8.88
N SER A 504 3.59 -14.51 8.75
CA SER A 504 4.50 -14.26 9.85
C SER A 504 4.69 -12.76 10.06
N VAL A 505 4.70 -12.31 11.32
CA VAL A 505 4.91 -10.90 11.69
C VAL A 505 6.30 -10.76 12.32
N TRP A 506 7.07 -9.84 11.77
CA TRP A 506 8.46 -9.58 12.13
C TRP A 506 8.62 -8.17 12.67
N ARG A 507 9.42 -8.03 13.71
CA ARG A 507 9.80 -6.74 14.32
C ARG A 507 11.25 -6.45 14.02
N ALA A 508 11.58 -5.21 13.64
CA ALA A 508 12.97 -4.80 13.47
C ALA A 508 13.75 -4.91 14.79
N ALA A 509 14.94 -5.46 14.71
CA ALA A 509 15.81 -5.69 15.87
C ALA A 509 17.16 -4.99 15.69
N SER A 510 17.72 -4.46 16.81
CA SER A 510 19.06 -3.89 16.78
C SER A 510 20.13 -5.01 16.72
N ALA A 511 21.29 -4.71 16.15
CA ALA A 511 22.41 -5.66 16.10
C ALA A 511 22.81 -6.20 17.47
N ALA A 512 22.71 -5.39 18.54
CA ALA A 512 22.98 -5.81 19.90
C ALA A 512 21.94 -6.80 20.43
N ALA A 513 20.64 -6.57 20.17
CA ALA A 513 19.57 -7.49 20.54
C ALA A 513 19.71 -8.83 19.79
N VAL A 514 20.07 -8.77 18.51
CA VAL A 514 20.34 -9.95 17.68
C VAL A 514 21.51 -10.78 18.23
N ALA A 515 22.62 -10.14 18.57
CA ALA A 515 23.79 -10.84 19.16
C ALA A 515 23.39 -11.57 20.44
N SER A 516 22.63 -10.91 21.34
CA SER A 516 22.14 -11.53 22.57
C SER A 516 21.16 -12.68 22.30
N ALA A 517 20.29 -12.57 21.31
CA ALA A 517 19.35 -13.62 20.95
C ALA A 517 20.06 -14.86 20.37
N ILE A 518 21.07 -14.66 19.51
CA ILE A 518 21.88 -15.74 18.96
C ILE A 518 22.68 -16.44 20.07
N GLU A 519 23.26 -15.66 21.00
CA GLU A 519 23.96 -16.20 22.18
C GLU A 519 23.03 -17.02 23.09
N ALA A 520 21.75 -16.63 23.17
CA ALA A 520 20.69 -17.39 23.86
C ALA A 520 20.17 -18.60 23.06
N GLY A 521 20.72 -18.89 21.87
CA GLY A 521 20.37 -20.05 21.04
C GLY A 521 19.18 -19.83 20.10
N VAL A 522 18.74 -18.57 19.88
CA VAL A 522 17.71 -18.26 18.88
C VAL A 522 18.29 -18.49 17.48
N PRO A 523 17.65 -19.30 16.61
CA PRO A 523 18.18 -19.59 15.29
C PRO A 523 18.10 -18.37 14.36
N GLN A 524 19.14 -18.22 13.54
CA GLN A 524 19.13 -17.30 12.42
C GLN A 524 18.57 -18.07 11.20
N VAL A 525 17.55 -17.52 10.56
CA VAL A 525 16.81 -18.17 9.48
C VAL A 525 16.80 -17.27 8.23
N GLY A 526 16.83 -17.86 7.05
CA GLY A 526 16.50 -17.18 5.80
C GLY A 526 14.99 -17.09 5.59
N LEU A 527 14.55 -16.24 4.65
CA LEU A 527 13.12 -16.18 4.28
C LEU A 527 12.57 -17.54 3.84
N ALA A 528 13.40 -18.35 3.19
CA ALA A 528 13.05 -19.68 2.73
C ALA A 528 12.92 -20.73 3.86
N ASP A 529 13.47 -20.46 5.04
CA ASP A 529 13.50 -21.40 6.15
C ASP A 529 12.30 -21.22 7.10
N VAL A 530 11.52 -20.17 6.92
CA VAL A 530 10.32 -19.86 7.72
C VAL A 530 9.11 -20.54 7.09
N GLY A 531 9.07 -21.87 7.12
CA GLY A 531 7.93 -22.65 6.63
C GLY A 531 6.86 -22.91 7.70
N GLU A 532 5.83 -23.68 7.36
CA GLU A 532 4.66 -24.04 8.21
C GLU A 532 5.02 -24.64 9.59
N ALA A 533 6.24 -25.11 9.78
CA ALA A 533 6.70 -25.78 11.01
C ALA A 533 7.42 -24.87 12.01
N PHE A 534 7.59 -23.58 11.72
CA PHE A 534 8.41 -22.72 12.58
C PHE A 534 7.56 -22.05 13.67
N ALA A 535 7.47 -22.68 14.82
CA ALA A 535 6.67 -22.22 15.97
C ALA A 535 7.49 -21.52 17.08
N GLY A 536 8.77 -21.19 16.82
CA GLY A 536 9.68 -20.63 17.82
C GLY A 536 10.19 -19.23 17.48
N PRO A 537 10.92 -18.57 18.42
CA PRO A 537 11.60 -17.33 18.09
C PRO A 537 12.67 -17.54 17.01
N ALA A 538 12.80 -16.62 16.07
CA ALA A 538 13.77 -16.66 15.00
C ALA A 538 14.28 -15.25 14.68
N ILE A 539 15.51 -15.17 14.18
CA ILE A 539 16.11 -13.95 13.66
C ILE A 539 16.30 -14.08 12.16
N ARG A 540 15.92 -13.07 11.40
CA ARG A 540 16.17 -12.96 9.97
C ARG A 540 17.10 -11.79 9.69
N GLU A 541 18.07 -12.01 8.82
CA GLU A 541 18.93 -10.96 8.27
C GLU A 541 18.51 -10.66 6.82
N GLU A 542 18.45 -9.40 6.47
CA GLU A 542 18.13 -8.91 5.13
C GLU A 542 19.17 -7.87 4.71
N THR A 543 19.70 -7.99 3.50
CA THR A 543 20.61 -6.98 2.94
C THR A 543 19.78 -5.88 2.30
N THR A 544 19.91 -4.66 2.80
CA THR A 544 19.23 -3.49 2.26
C THR A 544 19.80 -3.11 0.88
N ALA A 545 19.09 -2.28 0.12
CA ALA A 545 19.54 -1.77 -1.17
C ALA A 545 20.88 -1.00 -1.08
N SER A 546 21.23 -0.46 0.09
CA SER A 546 22.53 0.19 0.36
C SER A 546 23.64 -0.78 0.71
N GLY A 547 23.38 -2.09 0.78
CA GLY A 547 24.32 -3.13 1.19
C GLY A 547 24.50 -3.29 2.70
N ALA A 548 23.71 -2.60 3.53
CA ALA A 548 23.72 -2.75 4.98
C ALA A 548 22.82 -3.90 5.43
N SER A 549 23.14 -4.57 6.54
CA SER A 549 22.30 -5.61 7.13
C SER A 549 21.19 -4.98 7.98
N ALA A 550 19.95 -5.36 7.71
CA ALA A 550 18.79 -5.15 8.57
C ALA A 550 18.40 -6.48 9.24
N PHE A 551 18.02 -6.41 10.50
CA PHE A 551 17.66 -7.61 11.27
C PHE A 551 16.21 -7.54 11.72
N TRP A 552 15.55 -8.70 11.70
CA TRP A 552 14.16 -8.88 12.06
C TRP A 552 13.98 -10.05 13.01
N GLU A 553 13.16 -9.88 14.03
CA GLU A 553 12.79 -10.91 14.99
C GLU A 553 11.36 -11.37 14.74
N LEU A 554 11.12 -12.68 14.67
CA LEU A 554 9.78 -13.24 14.55
C LEU A 554 9.00 -13.01 15.84
N VAL A 555 7.89 -12.28 15.76
CA VAL A 555 7.06 -11.93 16.93
C VAL A 555 5.68 -12.57 16.91
N GLY A 556 5.29 -13.23 15.83
CA GLY A 556 4.04 -14.00 15.76
C GLY A 556 3.73 -14.54 14.39
N THR A 557 2.76 -15.45 14.34
CA THR A 557 2.23 -16.04 13.11
C THR A 557 0.70 -16.07 13.16
N GLN A 558 0.08 -16.02 11.98
CA GLN A 558 -1.37 -16.06 11.80
C GLN A 558 -1.70 -16.93 10.59
N ASP A 559 -2.54 -17.96 10.75
CA ASP A 559 -2.99 -18.77 9.62
C ASP A 559 -3.78 -17.95 8.61
N ALA A 560 -3.61 -18.26 7.33
CA ALA A 560 -4.39 -17.68 6.24
C ALA A 560 -5.77 -18.39 6.21
N VAL A 561 -6.84 -17.61 6.37
CA VAL A 561 -8.22 -18.12 6.49
C VAL A 561 -9.21 -17.30 5.66
N TYR A 562 -8.72 -16.69 4.58
CA TYR A 562 -9.52 -15.97 3.55
C TYR A 562 -10.31 -14.78 4.09
N LEU A 563 -9.72 -14.02 5.00
CA LEU A 563 -10.34 -12.80 5.55
C LEU A 563 -10.00 -11.59 4.67
N GLU A 564 -10.90 -10.61 4.66
CA GLU A 564 -10.67 -9.30 4.01
C GLU A 564 -9.57 -8.48 4.70
N GLY A 565 -9.17 -8.85 5.91
CA GLY A 565 -8.09 -8.24 6.67
C GLY A 565 -7.73 -9.05 7.90
N TYR A 566 -6.49 -8.94 8.32
CA TYR A 566 -5.92 -9.64 9.46
C TYR A 566 -5.43 -8.68 10.53
N SER A 567 -5.35 -9.18 11.75
CA SER A 567 -4.86 -8.43 12.90
C SER A 567 -4.20 -9.37 13.89
N LEU A 568 -2.97 -9.07 14.30
CA LEU A 568 -2.24 -9.81 15.32
C LEU A 568 -1.67 -8.87 16.38
N THR A 569 -1.89 -9.21 17.63
CA THR A 569 -1.24 -8.51 18.74
C THR A 569 0.13 -9.13 19.01
N VAL A 570 1.18 -8.33 18.86
CA VAL A 570 2.57 -8.77 18.97
C VAL A 570 3.34 -7.94 20.02
N PRO A 571 4.40 -8.51 20.63
CA PRO A 571 5.19 -7.79 21.62
C PRO A 571 6.03 -6.68 20.98
N THR A 572 6.20 -5.59 21.73
CA THR A 572 7.22 -4.56 21.49
C THR A 572 8.46 -4.86 22.36
N GLY A 573 9.61 -4.30 22.02
CA GLY A 573 10.83 -4.46 22.81
C GLY A 573 10.85 -3.58 24.07
N TYR A 574 10.15 -2.46 24.03
CA TYR A 574 10.05 -1.44 25.08
C TYR A 574 8.86 -0.52 24.79
N ASP A 575 8.38 0.15 25.83
CA ASP A 575 7.28 1.11 25.74
C ASP A 575 7.75 2.54 25.50
N SER A 576 6.84 3.35 24.99
CA SER A 576 7.01 4.80 24.96
C SER A 576 7.06 5.37 26.37
N SER A 577 7.82 6.44 26.54
CA SER A 577 7.98 7.13 27.81
C SER A 577 7.64 8.61 27.70
N ALA A 578 7.69 9.33 28.80
CA ALA A 578 7.55 10.79 28.81
C ALA A 578 8.60 11.52 27.95
N ALA A 579 9.69 10.85 27.57
CA ALA A 579 10.72 11.38 26.68
C ALA A 579 10.32 11.36 25.19
N GLY A 580 9.25 10.65 24.85
CA GLY A 580 8.70 10.54 23.49
C GLY A 580 8.29 9.12 23.11
N PRO A 581 7.66 8.96 21.94
CA PRO A 581 7.28 7.65 21.42
C PRO A 581 8.52 6.82 21.06
N ALA A 582 8.53 5.57 21.50
CA ALA A 582 9.55 4.58 21.17
C ALA A 582 9.01 3.66 20.08
N THR A 583 9.23 4.04 18.82
CA THR A 583 8.68 3.33 17.66
C THR A 583 9.43 2.04 17.36
N HIS A 584 8.70 1.04 16.94
CA HIS A 584 9.18 -0.22 16.37
C HIS A 584 8.65 -0.38 14.95
N ASP A 585 9.48 -0.93 14.08
CA ASP A 585 9.10 -1.25 12.71
C ASP A 585 8.65 -2.71 12.62
N PHE A 586 7.59 -2.95 11.85
CA PHE A 586 7.00 -4.27 11.65
C PHE A 586 6.83 -4.55 10.17
N GLN A 587 7.05 -5.82 9.81
CA GLN A 587 6.84 -6.35 8.47
C GLN A 587 6.04 -7.65 8.56
N VAL A 588 5.10 -7.85 7.63
CA VAL A 588 4.30 -9.07 7.52
C VAL A 588 4.78 -9.84 6.29
N ILE A 589 4.92 -11.16 6.40
CA ILE A 589 5.32 -12.02 5.27
C ILE A 589 4.23 -13.05 5.04
N ALA A 590 3.72 -13.13 3.79
CA ALA A 590 2.85 -14.20 3.34
C ALA A 590 3.69 -15.40 2.90
N HIS A 591 3.31 -16.62 3.31
CA HIS A 591 3.99 -17.88 3.00
C HIS A 591 3.12 -18.77 2.13
N ALA A 592 3.67 -19.26 1.01
CA ALA A 592 2.94 -20.14 0.12
C ALA A 592 2.67 -21.51 0.74
N LEU A 593 1.49 -22.05 0.47
CA LEU A 593 1.14 -23.42 0.84
C LEU A 593 2.00 -24.43 0.04
N GLY A 594 2.61 -25.37 0.74
CA GLY A 594 3.39 -26.46 0.12
C GLY A 594 4.75 -26.06 -0.43
N SER A 595 5.21 -24.81 -0.23
CA SER A 595 6.54 -24.37 -0.65
C SER A 595 7.17 -23.43 0.35
N GLN A 596 8.24 -23.85 1.00
CA GLN A 596 9.03 -23.00 1.88
C GLN A 596 9.82 -21.90 1.14
N TYR A 597 9.92 -21.98 -0.19
CA TYR A 597 10.72 -21.04 -1.00
C TYR A 597 9.92 -19.81 -1.45
N PHE A 598 8.59 -19.92 -1.51
CA PHE A 598 7.74 -18.83 -1.95
C PHE A 598 7.17 -18.07 -0.76
N ASN A 599 7.63 -16.85 -0.60
CA ASN A 599 7.19 -15.94 0.44
C ASN A 599 7.27 -14.48 -0.05
N TRP A 600 6.34 -13.66 0.42
CA TRP A 600 6.18 -12.27 -0.03
C TRP A 600 6.12 -11.33 1.17
N PRO A 601 7.16 -10.51 1.37
CA PRO A 601 7.19 -9.50 2.43
C PRO A 601 6.33 -8.29 2.08
N SER A 602 5.61 -7.76 3.08
CA SER A 602 4.87 -6.50 2.99
C SER A 602 5.80 -5.28 2.97
N ASN A 603 5.20 -4.10 2.78
CA ASN A 603 5.77 -2.85 3.24
C ASN A 603 6.02 -2.88 4.76
N VAL A 604 6.85 -1.98 5.25
CA VAL A 604 7.12 -1.78 6.67
C VAL A 604 6.14 -0.77 7.25
N VAL A 605 5.59 -1.04 8.44
CA VAL A 605 4.80 -0.10 9.23
C VAL A 605 5.42 0.12 10.58
N SER A 606 5.37 1.36 11.08
CA SER A 606 5.91 1.73 12.39
C SER A 606 4.79 1.93 13.40
N GLY A 607 5.03 1.49 14.64
CA GLY A 607 4.11 1.68 15.75
C GLY A 607 4.84 1.70 17.10
N TYR A 608 4.13 2.09 18.13
CA TYR A 608 4.66 2.12 19.49
C TYR A 608 3.61 1.65 20.48
N SER A 609 4.05 1.10 21.62
CA SER A 609 3.19 0.72 22.74
C SER A 609 3.29 1.74 23.89
N VAL A 610 2.18 1.87 24.58
CA VAL A 610 2.07 2.73 25.77
C VAL A 610 1.37 1.93 26.85
N ASP A 611 1.95 1.92 28.07
CA ASP A 611 1.17 1.50 29.22
C ASP A 611 0.09 2.54 29.48
N ASN A 612 -1.15 2.17 29.21
CA ASN A 612 -2.33 3.02 29.39
C ASN A 612 -3.34 2.43 30.39
N LEU A 613 -2.96 1.39 31.12
CA LEU A 613 -3.77 0.77 32.15
C LEU A 613 -3.47 1.38 33.52
N ALA A 614 -4.31 2.30 33.94
CA ALA A 614 -4.17 2.91 35.27
C ALA A 614 -4.22 1.85 36.41
N PRO A 615 -3.43 2.02 37.46
CA PRO A 615 -3.47 1.14 38.65
C PRO A 615 -4.86 1.07 39.28
N PRO A 616 -5.23 0.01 39.98
CA PRO A 616 -6.46 -0.01 40.78
C PRO A 616 -6.45 1.08 41.86
N PRO A 617 -7.62 1.63 42.23
CA PRO A 617 -7.69 2.68 43.23
C PRO A 617 -7.24 2.16 44.60
N PRO A 618 -6.54 3.00 45.40
CA PRO A 618 -6.27 2.68 46.81
C PRO A 618 -7.58 2.51 47.57
N LEU A 619 -7.64 1.54 48.46
CA LEU A 619 -8.86 1.23 49.23
C LEU A 619 -8.63 1.49 50.72
N TYR A 620 -9.75 1.72 51.43
CA TYR A 620 -9.77 1.86 52.88
C TYR A 620 -8.93 3.03 53.43
N LEU A 621 -8.99 4.18 52.69
CA LEU A 621 -8.40 5.39 53.26
C LEU A 621 -9.06 5.75 54.59
N THR A 622 -8.22 5.90 55.63
CA THR A 622 -8.58 6.43 56.96
C THR A 622 -7.80 7.70 57.24
N ALA A 623 -8.39 8.61 57.96
CA ALA A 623 -7.76 9.84 58.40
C ALA A 623 -7.96 9.96 59.91
N GLN A 624 -6.86 10.14 60.66
CA GLN A 624 -6.87 10.30 62.10
C GLN A 624 -6.07 11.52 62.53
N ARG A 625 -6.68 12.39 63.32
CA ARG A 625 -5.99 13.56 63.83
C ARG A 625 -5.08 13.18 65.03
N MET A 626 -3.84 13.61 64.95
CA MET A 626 -2.78 13.38 65.96
C MET A 626 -2.20 14.76 66.36
N GLY A 627 -2.89 15.48 67.27
CA GLY A 627 -2.56 16.87 67.60
C GLY A 627 -2.82 17.81 66.41
N ASN A 628 -1.76 18.50 65.96
CA ASN A 628 -1.85 19.39 64.77
C ASN A 628 -1.64 18.65 63.44
N ASP A 629 -1.39 17.34 63.46
CA ASP A 629 -1.17 16.55 62.28
C ASP A 629 -2.36 15.62 61.98
N VAL A 630 -2.47 15.18 60.73
CA VAL A 630 -3.44 14.14 60.31
C VAL A 630 -2.68 12.97 59.70
N GLN A 631 -2.82 11.81 60.34
CA GLN A 631 -2.29 10.57 59.80
C GLN A 631 -3.31 9.95 58.84
N LEU A 632 -2.85 9.67 57.63
CA LEU A 632 -3.60 9.03 56.54
C LEU A 632 -3.04 7.64 56.33
N LYS A 633 -3.90 6.64 56.20
CA LYS A 633 -3.51 5.25 55.96
C LYS A 633 -4.49 4.62 54.98
N TRP A 634 -3.98 3.85 54.00
CA TRP A 634 -4.75 3.09 53.04
C TRP A 634 -4.12 1.73 52.75
N ASN A 635 -4.83 0.87 52.00
CA ASN A 635 -4.26 -0.41 51.61
C ASN A 635 -3.28 -0.22 50.47
N ARG A 636 -2.15 -0.94 50.54
CA ARG A 636 -1.14 -0.93 49.49
C ARG A 636 -1.71 -1.53 48.18
N VAL A 637 -1.61 -0.79 47.10
CA VAL A 637 -1.88 -1.29 45.74
C VAL A 637 -0.73 -2.21 45.32
N ARG A 638 -1.06 -3.40 44.83
CA ARG A 638 -0.06 -4.43 44.46
C ARG A 638 -0.08 -4.61 42.94
N VAL A 639 0.59 -3.72 42.25
CA VAL A 639 0.89 -3.82 40.81
C VAL A 639 2.40 -3.63 40.63
N PRO A 640 3.02 -4.29 39.62
CA PRO A 640 4.48 -4.30 39.48
C PRO A 640 5.07 -2.92 39.18
N ASP A 641 4.32 -2.08 38.53
CA ASP A 641 4.66 -0.78 37.96
C ASP A 641 4.21 0.41 38.83
N LEU A 642 3.73 0.16 40.06
CA LEU A 642 3.34 1.23 41.00
C LEU A 642 4.51 2.17 41.30
N LYS A 643 4.36 3.45 40.93
CA LYS A 643 5.33 4.51 41.20
C LYS A 643 5.09 5.18 42.55
N SER A 644 3.87 5.64 42.78
CA SER A 644 3.55 6.45 43.99
C SER A 644 2.03 6.55 44.19
N TYR A 645 1.66 7.14 45.33
CA TYR A 645 0.32 7.60 45.62
C TYR A 645 0.30 9.13 45.62
N ALA A 646 -0.78 9.71 45.10
CA ALA A 646 -1.03 11.14 45.19
C ALA A 646 -2.20 11.39 46.15
N VAL A 647 -1.96 12.20 47.17
CA VAL A 647 -2.91 12.53 48.22
C VAL A 647 -3.48 13.92 47.99
N TYR A 648 -4.80 14.04 48.12
CA TYR A 648 -5.53 15.28 47.89
C TYR A 648 -6.33 15.65 49.12
N ARG A 649 -6.41 16.96 49.42
CA ARG A 649 -7.09 17.51 50.59
C ARG A 649 -8.01 18.67 50.20
N ALA A 650 -9.20 18.74 50.77
CA ALA A 650 -10.10 19.88 50.66
C ALA A 650 -10.78 20.20 52.02
N THR A 651 -11.40 21.37 52.11
CA THR A 651 -12.16 21.80 53.31
C THR A 651 -13.66 21.49 53.17
N SER A 652 -14.09 20.92 52.04
CA SER A 652 -15.47 20.49 51.79
C SER A 652 -15.48 19.05 51.23
N SER A 653 -16.55 18.30 51.49
CA SER A 653 -16.76 16.97 50.92
C SER A 653 -16.87 16.98 49.42
N GLY A 654 -16.55 15.88 48.75
CA GLY A 654 -16.47 15.74 47.29
C GLY A 654 -15.10 16.14 46.76
N VAL A 655 -14.02 15.77 47.45
CA VAL A 655 -12.66 16.04 46.99
C VAL A 655 -12.41 15.43 45.61
N SER A 656 -11.93 16.25 44.67
CA SER A 656 -11.53 15.81 43.33
C SER A 656 -10.01 15.76 43.20
N PRO A 657 -9.46 14.83 42.41
CA PRO A 657 -7.99 14.67 42.22
C PRO A 657 -7.47 15.71 41.18
N VAL A 658 -7.64 16.98 41.50
CA VAL A 658 -7.18 18.13 40.69
C VAL A 658 -6.00 18.84 41.35
N PRO A 659 -5.14 19.54 40.59
CA PRO A 659 -3.92 20.14 41.14
C PRO A 659 -4.13 21.06 42.34
N VAL A 660 -5.25 21.79 42.40
CA VAL A 660 -5.56 22.72 43.52
C VAL A 660 -5.77 21.97 44.83
N ASN A 661 -6.21 20.71 44.81
CA ASN A 661 -6.43 19.85 45.97
C ASN A 661 -5.22 18.99 46.29
N PHE A 662 -4.19 18.96 45.46
CA PHE A 662 -3.02 18.13 45.67
C PHE A 662 -2.26 18.54 46.90
N LEU A 663 -2.06 17.61 47.84
CA LEU A 663 -1.34 17.81 49.08
C LEU A 663 0.12 17.34 49.00
N SER A 664 0.32 16.10 48.62
CA SER A 664 1.65 15.49 48.57
C SER A 664 1.59 14.12 47.86
N SER A 665 2.74 13.57 47.51
CA SER A 665 2.90 12.17 47.09
C SER A 665 3.58 11.32 48.16
N SER A 666 3.30 10.01 48.13
CA SER A 666 3.93 9.01 48.99
C SER A 666 4.27 7.75 48.17
N THR A 667 5.38 7.12 48.48
CA THR A 667 5.72 5.77 47.96
C THR A 667 5.22 4.65 48.87
N ASP A 668 4.72 5.01 50.07
CA ASP A 668 4.15 4.08 51.03
C ASP A 668 2.63 4.29 51.15
N SER A 669 1.94 3.35 51.78
CA SER A 669 0.50 3.40 52.05
C SER A 669 0.15 4.19 53.35
N LEU A 670 0.99 5.12 53.69
CA LEU A 670 0.92 5.99 54.85
C LEU A 670 1.40 7.40 54.47
N LEU A 671 0.70 8.44 54.96
CA LEU A 671 1.16 9.83 54.86
C LEU A 671 0.74 10.59 56.11
N THR A 672 1.60 11.49 56.60
CA THR A 672 1.24 12.44 57.67
C THR A 672 1.12 13.84 57.03
N ASP A 673 -0.06 14.43 57.15
CA ASP A 673 -0.32 15.84 56.78
C ASP A 673 0.06 16.68 58.01
N THR A 674 1.31 17.16 58.04
CA THR A 674 1.90 17.93 59.14
C THR A 674 1.37 19.34 59.20
N GLY A 675 1.00 19.83 60.39
CA GLY A 675 0.46 21.18 60.56
C GLY A 675 -0.91 21.37 59.86
N ALA A 676 -1.70 20.32 59.76
CA ALA A 676 -3.02 20.37 59.09
C ALA A 676 -3.96 21.36 59.81
N PRO A 677 -4.66 22.22 59.09
CA PRO A 677 -5.60 23.18 59.70
C PRO A 677 -6.58 22.55 60.67
N LEU A 678 -6.88 23.23 61.78
CA LEU A 678 -7.84 22.77 62.80
C LEU A 678 -9.29 22.94 62.35
N THR A 679 -9.58 22.75 61.09
CA THR A 679 -10.93 22.74 60.46
C THR A 679 -11.28 21.30 60.06
N THR A 680 -12.53 21.09 59.63
CA THR A 680 -12.89 19.82 59.00
C THR A 680 -12.16 19.71 57.71
N LEU A 681 -11.43 18.58 57.51
CA LEU A 681 -10.67 18.30 56.30
C LEU A 681 -11.08 16.96 55.71
N TYR A 682 -11.14 16.91 54.39
CA TYR A 682 -11.51 15.74 53.58
C TYR A 682 -10.33 15.34 52.73
N TYR A 683 -10.11 14.04 52.57
CA TYR A 683 -8.97 13.47 51.85
C TYR A 683 -9.39 12.36 50.91
N ILE A 684 -8.73 12.30 49.73
CA ILE A 684 -8.73 11.13 48.85
C ILE A 684 -7.30 10.80 48.45
N VAL A 685 -7.08 9.57 48.00
CA VAL A 685 -5.78 9.10 47.49
C VAL A 685 -5.99 8.42 46.17
N THR A 686 -5.08 8.65 45.25
CA THR A 686 -5.00 7.92 43.97
C THR A 686 -3.66 7.22 43.87
N ALA A 687 -3.55 6.13 43.09
CA ALA A 687 -2.29 5.48 42.75
C ALA A 687 -1.81 5.96 41.38
N LYS A 688 -0.50 6.05 41.19
CA LYS A 688 0.16 6.33 39.94
C LYS A 688 1.19 5.28 39.62
N ASP A 689 1.24 4.82 38.37
CA ASP A 689 2.28 3.93 37.85
C ASP A 689 3.52 4.70 37.37
N VAL A 690 4.49 3.99 36.83
CA VAL A 690 5.74 4.56 36.31
C VAL A 690 5.52 5.37 35.04
N HIS A 691 4.39 5.18 34.33
CA HIS A 691 3.98 5.88 33.11
C HIS A 691 3.03 7.07 33.40
N GLU A 692 2.81 7.40 34.70
CA GLU A 692 1.95 8.49 35.15
C GLU A 692 0.44 8.24 35.00
N ASN A 693 0.00 7.00 34.66
CA ASN A 693 -1.42 6.67 34.66
C ASN A 693 -1.95 6.75 36.08
N GLN A 694 -3.04 7.47 36.29
CA GLN A 694 -3.61 7.74 37.59
C GLN A 694 -4.91 6.96 37.78
N SER A 695 -4.99 6.23 38.88
CA SER A 695 -6.18 5.47 39.28
C SER A 695 -7.40 6.37 39.55
N ALA A 696 -8.58 5.77 39.59
CA ALA A 696 -9.72 6.39 40.28
C ALA A 696 -9.35 6.67 41.77
N ALA A 697 -10.08 7.63 42.37
CA ALA A 697 -9.86 7.98 43.78
C ALA A 697 -10.28 6.86 44.74
N SER A 698 -9.64 6.82 45.93
CA SER A 698 -10.07 6.04 47.09
C SER A 698 -11.47 6.46 47.57
N ASN A 699 -11.99 5.78 48.59
CA ASN A 699 -13.03 6.38 49.42
C ASN A 699 -12.54 7.71 50.00
N GLU A 700 -13.48 8.66 50.18
CA GLU A 700 -13.20 9.90 50.91
C GLU A 700 -13.10 9.61 52.44
N ALA A 701 -12.06 10.12 53.12
CA ALA A 701 -11.92 10.12 54.54
C ALA A 701 -11.91 11.55 55.06
N PHE A 702 -12.39 11.80 56.31
CA PHE A 702 -12.39 13.12 56.85
C PHE A 702 -11.99 13.16 58.33
N VAL A 703 -11.54 14.32 58.81
CA VAL A 703 -11.29 14.61 60.21
C VAL A 703 -12.00 15.90 60.60
N SER A 704 -12.61 15.96 61.77
CA SER A 704 -13.22 17.18 62.29
C SER A 704 -12.16 18.14 62.84
N GLY A 705 -12.50 19.44 62.94
CA GLY A 705 -11.62 20.50 63.45
C GLY A 705 -11.44 20.56 64.94
N ALA A 706 -12.16 19.74 65.76
CA ALA A 706 -12.06 19.73 67.20
C ALA A 706 -11.14 18.56 67.68
N THR A 707 -10.24 18.81 68.61
CA THR A 707 -9.48 17.80 69.32
C THR A 707 -10.39 17.01 70.25
N ASN A 708 -11.12 16.02 69.78
CA ASN A 708 -11.84 15.05 70.54
C ASN A 708 -11.42 13.63 70.22
N VAL A 709 -10.88 12.96 71.22
CA VAL A 709 -10.57 11.54 71.18
C VAL A 709 -11.85 10.73 70.99
N GLY A 710 -11.90 10.01 69.84
CA GLY A 710 -12.88 8.93 69.59
C GLY A 710 -14.26 9.34 69.10
N ASN A 711 -14.37 9.49 67.80
CA ASN A 711 -15.64 9.17 67.13
C ASN A 711 -15.35 8.68 65.70
N THR A 712 -15.50 7.37 65.51
CA THR A 712 -15.77 6.82 64.18
C THR A 712 -17.05 7.50 63.64
N PRO A 713 -17.09 7.98 62.41
CA PRO A 713 -18.31 8.57 61.85
C PRO A 713 -19.46 7.57 62.02
N ALA A 714 -20.57 8.00 62.60
CA ALA A 714 -21.76 7.17 62.67
C ALA A 714 -22.23 6.85 61.26
N ILE A 715 -22.30 5.57 60.93
CA ILE A 715 -22.89 5.10 59.66
C ILE A 715 -24.39 5.42 59.72
N THR A 716 -24.86 6.29 58.83
CA THR A 716 -26.25 6.80 58.88
C THR A 716 -27.20 6.00 57.99
N GLN A 717 -26.67 5.14 57.10
CA GLN A 717 -27.46 4.26 56.21
C GLN A 717 -26.69 2.99 55.90
N LEU A 718 -27.38 1.93 55.48
CA LEU A 718 -26.72 0.69 55.07
C LEU A 718 -25.72 0.99 53.95
N THR A 719 -24.47 0.73 54.20
CA THR A 719 -23.39 0.92 53.27
C THR A 719 -22.71 -0.42 53.01
N VAL A 720 -22.57 -0.80 51.75
CA VAL A 720 -21.93 -2.05 51.34
C VAL A 720 -20.79 -1.72 50.39
N LEU A 721 -19.55 -2.08 50.79
CA LEU A 721 -18.39 -1.93 49.90
C LEU A 721 -18.25 -3.09 48.93
N GLN A 722 -17.41 -2.93 47.92
CA GLN A 722 -17.06 -4.01 47.02
C GLN A 722 -16.37 -5.13 47.78
N ASN A 723 -16.75 -6.40 47.56
CA ASN A 723 -16.10 -7.54 48.17
C ASN A 723 -14.61 -7.58 47.80
N TYR A 724 -13.77 -7.98 48.75
CA TYR A 724 -12.33 -8.07 48.58
C TYR A 724 -11.76 -9.39 49.11
N PRO A 725 -10.90 -10.07 48.34
CA PRO A 725 -10.50 -9.81 46.98
C PRO A 725 -11.68 -9.98 45.96
N ASN A 726 -11.63 -9.28 44.80
CA ASN A 726 -12.54 -9.43 43.67
C ASN A 726 -11.80 -9.07 42.39
N PRO A 727 -11.52 -10.01 41.43
CA PRO A 727 -11.87 -11.44 41.52
C PRO A 727 -11.23 -12.21 42.68
N PHE A 728 -11.82 -13.37 43.03
CA PHE A 728 -11.27 -14.25 44.06
C PHE A 728 -11.35 -15.73 43.63
N ALA A 729 -10.41 -16.54 44.11
CA ALA A 729 -10.35 -17.98 43.83
C ALA A 729 -10.91 -18.85 44.97
N GLY A 730 -10.61 -18.50 46.23
CA GLY A 730 -11.01 -19.27 47.40
C GLY A 730 -12.05 -18.59 48.27
N GLN A 731 -11.73 -17.44 48.82
CA GLN A 731 -12.63 -16.69 49.68
C GLN A 731 -12.55 -15.20 49.46
N THR A 732 -13.61 -14.49 49.83
CA THR A 732 -13.69 -13.02 49.81
C THR A 732 -14.39 -12.54 51.09
N GLU A 733 -14.29 -11.25 51.38
CA GLU A 733 -15.05 -10.63 52.48
C GLU A 733 -15.99 -9.55 51.95
N PHE A 734 -17.21 -9.52 52.46
CA PHE A 734 -18.13 -8.40 52.29
C PHE A 734 -17.98 -7.45 53.45
N GLN A 735 -17.82 -6.16 53.21
CA GLN A 735 -17.80 -5.14 54.25
C GLN A 735 -19.11 -4.37 54.23
N VAL A 736 -19.82 -4.44 55.36
CA VAL A 736 -21.15 -3.90 55.53
C VAL A 736 -21.15 -2.90 56.70
N GLY A 737 -21.48 -1.67 56.43
CA GLY A 737 -21.66 -0.61 57.41
C GLY A 737 -23.09 -0.51 57.85
N LEU A 738 -23.36 -0.70 59.13
CA LEU A 738 -24.69 -0.72 59.75
C LEU A 738 -24.94 0.56 60.53
N PRO A 739 -26.08 1.29 60.31
CA PRO A 739 -26.42 2.46 61.12
C PRO A 739 -26.91 2.12 62.52
N ALA A 740 -27.40 0.93 62.72
CA ALA A 740 -27.89 0.38 63.98
C ALA A 740 -27.71 -1.15 64.02
N PRO A 741 -27.73 -1.79 65.17
CA PRO A 741 -27.68 -3.25 65.24
C PRO A 741 -28.81 -3.89 64.42
N SER A 742 -28.50 -4.93 63.67
CA SER A 742 -29.46 -5.59 62.78
C SER A 742 -28.92 -6.92 62.29
N ASP A 743 -29.83 -7.79 61.91
CA ASP A 743 -29.51 -8.95 61.07
C ASP A 743 -29.00 -8.47 59.72
N VAL A 744 -27.93 -9.08 59.24
CA VAL A 744 -27.38 -8.84 57.91
C VAL A 744 -27.53 -10.11 57.08
N LYS A 745 -28.35 -10.05 56.03
CA LYS A 745 -28.54 -11.12 55.08
C LYS A 745 -27.76 -10.82 53.80
N VAL A 746 -26.86 -11.73 53.41
CA VAL A 746 -26.17 -11.70 52.15
C VAL A 746 -26.66 -12.83 51.28
N GLU A 747 -27.16 -12.54 50.11
CA GLU A 747 -27.67 -13.51 49.14
C GLU A 747 -26.85 -13.40 47.83
N ILE A 748 -26.48 -14.56 47.27
CA ILE A 748 -25.66 -14.63 46.06
C ILE A 748 -26.55 -15.14 44.92
N TYR A 749 -26.45 -14.46 43.76
CA TYR A 749 -27.20 -14.75 42.57
C TYR A 749 -26.27 -14.95 41.34
N ASP A 750 -26.61 -15.89 40.48
CA ASP A 750 -25.99 -16.05 39.17
C ASP A 750 -26.46 -14.95 38.19
N VAL A 751 -25.90 -14.93 36.98
CA VAL A 751 -26.29 -13.99 35.91
C VAL A 751 -27.72 -14.17 35.42
N ALA A 752 -28.35 -15.30 35.67
CA ALA A 752 -29.75 -15.58 35.36
C ALA A 752 -30.69 -15.16 36.49
N GLY A 753 -30.17 -14.56 37.58
CA GLY A 753 -30.95 -14.11 38.72
C GLY A 753 -31.38 -15.25 39.69
N ARG A 754 -30.84 -16.48 39.57
CA ARG A 754 -31.10 -17.57 40.43
C ARG A 754 -30.23 -17.44 41.70
N ARG A 755 -30.82 -17.58 42.86
CA ARG A 755 -30.08 -17.62 44.13
C ARG A 755 -29.25 -18.91 44.23
N VAL A 756 -27.93 -18.74 44.38
CA VAL A 756 -26.97 -19.86 44.42
C VAL A 756 -26.23 -19.99 45.72
N GLY A 757 -26.39 -19.07 46.65
CA GLY A 757 -25.75 -19.12 47.97
C GLY A 757 -26.16 -17.94 48.86
N GLY A 758 -25.60 -17.86 50.03
CA GLY A 758 -25.84 -16.77 50.97
C GLY A 758 -25.38 -17.07 52.38
N THR A 759 -25.38 -16.06 53.23
CA THR A 759 -25.12 -16.15 54.67
C THR A 759 -25.97 -15.14 55.41
N VAL A 760 -26.22 -15.43 56.70
CA VAL A 760 -26.91 -14.49 57.58
C VAL A 760 -26.07 -14.30 58.84
N VAL A 761 -25.86 -13.07 59.21
CA VAL A 761 -25.20 -12.71 60.48
C VAL A 761 -26.29 -12.11 61.38
N HIS A 762 -26.63 -12.82 62.45
CA HIS A 762 -27.61 -12.36 63.41
C HIS A 762 -27.03 -11.38 64.39
N ASP A 763 -27.79 -10.39 64.84
CA ASP A 763 -27.44 -9.41 65.87
C ASP A 763 -26.12 -8.65 65.60
N ALA A 764 -25.82 -8.40 64.35
CA ALA A 764 -24.62 -7.64 63.98
C ALA A 764 -24.73 -6.22 64.63
N SER A 765 -23.66 -5.79 65.32
CA SER A 765 -23.62 -4.49 65.99
C SER A 765 -23.53 -3.35 64.96
N ALA A 766 -23.99 -2.15 65.34
CA ALA A 766 -23.75 -0.93 64.57
C ALA A 766 -22.26 -0.73 64.27
N GLY A 767 -21.98 -0.17 63.11
CA GLY A 767 -20.61 0.03 62.60
C GLY A 767 -20.22 -0.94 61.49
N TRP A 768 -18.94 -0.99 61.12
CA TRP A 768 -18.46 -1.82 60.05
C TRP A 768 -18.35 -3.30 60.46
N GLN A 769 -19.05 -4.17 59.68
CA GLN A 769 -19.01 -5.61 59.78
C GLN A 769 -18.24 -6.24 58.65
N LYS A 770 -17.44 -7.26 58.93
CA LYS A 770 -16.75 -8.08 57.91
C LYS A 770 -17.40 -9.45 57.84
N ILE A 771 -17.92 -9.80 56.70
CA ILE A 771 -18.64 -11.05 56.50
C ILE A 771 -17.87 -11.90 55.50
N PRO A 772 -17.22 -12.97 55.92
CA PRO A 772 -16.46 -13.83 55.01
C PRO A 772 -17.39 -14.68 54.15
N PHE A 773 -16.97 -14.94 52.93
CA PHE A 773 -17.66 -15.83 51.98
C PHE A 773 -16.63 -16.71 51.27
N ALA A 774 -16.76 -18.05 51.43
CA ALA A 774 -15.82 -19.02 50.91
C ALA A 774 -16.10 -19.50 49.46
N GLY A 775 -16.98 -18.78 48.70
CA GLY A 775 -17.27 -19.14 47.31
C GLY A 775 -18.02 -20.50 47.17
N HIS A 776 -18.85 -20.89 48.14
CA HIS A 776 -19.62 -22.13 48.09
C HIS A 776 -21.15 -21.86 48.07
N ASN A 777 -21.88 -22.79 47.47
CA ASN A 777 -23.33 -22.77 47.51
C ASN A 777 -23.89 -23.29 48.86
N GLU A 778 -25.21 -23.22 49.05
CA GLU A 778 -25.87 -23.69 50.31
C GLU A 778 -25.68 -25.17 50.63
N ARG A 779 -25.26 -25.98 49.66
CA ARG A 779 -24.97 -27.43 49.85
C ARG A 779 -23.48 -27.71 50.04
N GLY A 780 -22.65 -26.66 50.22
CA GLY A 780 -21.21 -26.80 50.42
C GLY A 780 -20.40 -27.04 49.15
N GLY A 781 -21.03 -27.07 47.95
CA GLY A 781 -20.36 -27.22 46.68
C GLY A 781 -19.74 -25.88 46.23
N ALA A 782 -18.52 -25.94 45.65
CA ALA A 782 -17.88 -24.76 45.11
C ALA A 782 -18.64 -24.15 43.94
N LEU A 783 -18.83 -22.84 43.94
CA LEU A 783 -19.37 -22.08 42.82
C LEU A 783 -18.35 -22.04 41.65
N ALA A 784 -18.81 -22.19 40.42
CA ALA A 784 -17.97 -22.13 39.23
C ALA A 784 -17.33 -20.76 39.04
N SER A 785 -16.23 -20.67 38.25
CA SER A 785 -15.70 -19.40 37.77
C SER A 785 -16.77 -18.66 36.98
N GLY A 786 -16.92 -17.34 37.20
CA GLY A 786 -17.94 -16.54 36.54
C GLY A 786 -18.30 -15.27 37.31
N VAL A 787 -19.25 -14.54 36.72
CA VAL A 787 -19.82 -13.32 37.29
C VAL A 787 -21.03 -13.68 38.13
N TYR A 788 -21.10 -13.11 39.34
CA TYR A 788 -22.20 -13.27 40.28
C TYR A 788 -22.60 -11.89 40.82
N PHE A 789 -23.81 -11.81 41.40
CA PHE A 789 -24.29 -10.65 42.15
C PHE A 789 -24.53 -11.02 43.59
N TYR A 790 -24.15 -10.16 44.52
CA TYR A 790 -24.52 -10.32 45.90
C TYR A 790 -25.43 -9.18 46.34
N ARG A 791 -26.44 -9.55 47.10
CA ARG A 791 -27.43 -8.65 47.68
C ARG A 791 -27.32 -8.70 49.20
N VAL A 792 -27.09 -7.53 49.76
CA VAL A 792 -27.00 -7.36 51.23
C VAL A 792 -28.24 -6.63 51.67
N THR A 793 -28.95 -7.23 52.62
CA THR A 793 -30.17 -6.65 53.26
C THR A 793 -29.95 -6.49 54.76
N ALA A 794 -30.20 -5.31 55.33
CA ALA A 794 -30.16 -5.00 56.72
C ALA A 794 -31.04 -3.78 57.02
N ASN A 795 -31.71 -3.74 58.16
CA ASN A 795 -32.58 -2.63 58.59
C ASN A 795 -33.60 -2.19 57.51
N GLY A 796 -34.19 -3.14 56.76
CA GLY A 796 -35.15 -2.85 55.71
C GLY A 796 -34.55 -2.26 54.43
N SER A 797 -33.26 -2.00 54.37
CA SER A 797 -32.51 -1.46 53.20
C SER A 797 -31.78 -2.60 52.48
N THR A 798 -31.60 -2.44 51.15
CA THR A 798 -30.98 -3.46 50.33
C THR A 798 -29.98 -2.81 49.39
N VAL A 799 -28.78 -3.38 49.25
CA VAL A 799 -27.73 -2.98 48.30
C VAL A 799 -27.28 -4.20 47.52
N THR A 800 -27.20 -4.08 46.19
CA THR A 800 -26.71 -5.15 45.30
C THR A 800 -25.41 -4.74 44.62
N ARG A 801 -24.44 -5.69 44.56
CA ARG A 801 -23.16 -5.46 43.88
C ARG A 801 -22.74 -6.70 43.07
N LYS A 802 -21.81 -6.52 42.16
CA LYS A 802 -21.22 -7.56 41.32
C LYS A 802 -19.96 -8.14 42.00
N MET A 803 -19.76 -9.44 41.88
CA MET A 803 -18.50 -10.11 42.21
C MET A 803 -18.09 -11.09 41.13
N VAL A 804 -16.80 -11.42 41.07
CA VAL A 804 -16.22 -12.35 40.09
C VAL A 804 -15.47 -13.45 40.85
N ILE A 805 -15.78 -14.70 40.51
CA ILE A 805 -15.05 -15.88 40.94
C ILE A 805 -14.11 -16.31 39.81
N ALA A 806 -12.82 -16.37 40.08
CA ALA A 806 -11.78 -16.79 39.12
C ALA A 806 -10.96 -17.92 39.83
N ARG A 807 -11.25 -19.17 39.49
CA ARG A 807 -10.54 -20.36 39.99
C ARG A 807 -9.62 -20.91 38.93
#